data_33a56a4daff997f04634a87271ee02b7
#
_entry.id   33a56a4daff997f04634a87271ee02b7
#
_cell.length_a   1.000
_cell.length_b   1.000
_cell.length_c   1.000
_cell.angle_alpha   90.00
_cell.angle_beta   90.00
_cell.angle_gamma   90.00
#
_symmetry.space_group_name_H-M   'P 1'
#
loop_
_entity.id
_entity.type
_entity.pdbx_description
1 polymer ?
#
loop_
_entity_poly.entity_id
_entity_poly.type
_entity_poly.pdbx_seq_one_letter_code
_entity_poly.pdbx_strand_id
1 'polypeptide(L)'
;MLAVPELGVQGLYIGSSPERSPVPSPPGSPRTQESCGIAPLTPSQSPKPEARAPQQAPFSVVVAIDFGTTSSGYAFSFASDPEAIHMMRKWEGGDPGVAHQKTPTCLLLTPEGAFHSFGYTARDYYHDLDPEEARDWLYFEKFKMKIHSATDLTLKTQLEAVNGKKMPALEVFAHALRFFKEHALQELREQCPSLPEKDTVRWVLTVPAIWKQPAKQFMREAAYLAGLVSRANAEQLLIALEPEAASVYCRKLRLHQLLDLSSRAPGRGRLGGRRSIDSSFRQAREQLRKSRHSRTFLVESGVGELWAEMQAGDRYVVADCGGGTVDLTVHQLEQPHGTLKELYKASGGPYGAVGVDLAFEQLLGRIFGEDFIATFKRQRPAAWVDLTIAFEARKRTAGPHRAGALNISLPFSFIDFYRKQRGHNVETALRRSSVNFVKWSSQGMLRMSCEAMNELFQPTVSGIIQHIEALLSRPEVQGVKLLFLVGGFAESAVLQHAVQTALGPRGLRVVVPHDVGLTILKGAVLFGQAPGVVRVRRSPLTYGVGVLNRFVAGRHPPDKLLVRDGRRWCTDVFERFVAAEQSVALGEEVRRSYCPARPGQRRVLINLYCCAAEDASFITDPGVRKCGALSLELEPAPADGGPDAAGAPAGRREIRAAMQFGDTEIKVTAVDVSTNRSVRAAIDFLSN
;
A
#
# COMPACT_ATOMS: atom_id res chain seq x y z
N MET A 1 -39.84 -21.37 26.24
CA MET A 1 -38.45 -21.89 26.33
C MET A 1 -37.70 -21.33 25.14
N LEU A 2 -37.07 -20.20 25.33
CA LEU A 2 -36.22 -19.53 24.34
C LEU A 2 -34.77 -19.79 24.74
N ALA A 3 -34.03 -20.43 23.85
CA ALA A 3 -32.59 -20.73 24.03
C ALA A 3 -31.80 -19.44 24.03
N VAL A 4 -31.08 -19.19 25.10
CA VAL A 4 -30.08 -18.10 25.21
C VAL A 4 -28.80 -18.59 24.55
N PRO A 5 -28.17 -17.83 23.61
CA PRO A 5 -26.86 -18.21 23.07
C PRO A 5 -25.79 -18.02 24.17
N GLU A 6 -25.00 -19.05 24.39
CA GLU A 6 -23.83 -19.02 25.26
C GLU A 6 -22.81 -17.98 24.73
N LEU A 7 -22.75 -16.85 25.38
CA LEU A 7 -21.66 -15.88 25.26
C LEU A 7 -20.42 -16.48 25.94
N GLY A 8 -19.50 -17.00 25.15
CA GLY A 8 -18.19 -17.47 25.59
C GLY A 8 -17.31 -16.32 26.08
N VAL A 9 -17.56 -15.84 27.29
CA VAL A 9 -16.64 -14.91 27.98
C VAL A 9 -15.47 -15.71 28.51
N GLN A 10 -14.41 -15.82 27.77
CA GLN A 10 -13.13 -16.31 28.26
C GLN A 10 -12.50 -15.24 29.15
N GLY A 11 -12.57 -15.42 30.46
CA GLY A 11 -12.02 -14.49 31.44
C GLY A 11 -10.51 -14.41 31.38
N LEU A 12 -9.99 -13.28 30.94
CA LEU A 12 -8.60 -12.88 31.05
C LEU A 12 -8.42 -12.12 32.38
N TYR A 13 -7.59 -12.65 33.28
CA TYR A 13 -7.13 -11.93 34.45
C TYR A 13 -5.81 -11.23 34.13
N ILE A 14 -5.82 -9.90 34.19
CA ILE A 14 -4.60 -9.09 34.15
C ILE A 14 -4.29 -8.67 35.59
N GLY A 15 -3.19 -9.15 36.10
CA GLY A 15 -2.61 -8.64 37.34
C GLY A 15 -1.80 -7.39 37.05
N SER A 16 -2.34 -6.22 37.24
CA SER A 16 -1.56 -4.98 37.25
C SER A 16 -0.92 -4.81 38.62
N SER A 17 0.38 -4.98 38.73
CA SER A 17 1.18 -4.43 39.84
C SER A 17 1.32 -2.92 39.63
N PRO A 18 1.05 -2.06 40.60
CA PRO A 18 1.27 -0.63 40.47
C PRO A 18 2.77 -0.33 40.51
N GLU A 19 3.36 0.14 39.44
CA GLU A 19 4.64 0.85 39.50
C GLU A 19 4.43 2.15 40.29
N ARG A 20 5.19 2.30 41.34
CA ARG A 20 5.24 3.52 42.17
C ARG A 20 5.90 4.63 41.36
N SER A 21 5.17 5.68 41.10
CA SER A 21 5.70 6.96 40.66
C SER A 21 6.66 7.56 41.72
N PRO A 22 7.77 8.15 41.36
CA PRO A 22 8.63 8.84 42.29
C PRO A 22 8.00 10.16 42.75
N VAL A 23 7.93 10.34 44.05
CA VAL A 23 7.52 11.57 44.71
C VAL A 23 8.69 12.58 44.63
N PRO A 24 8.48 13.85 44.34
CA PRO A 24 9.54 14.86 44.37
C PRO A 24 9.86 15.26 45.82
N SER A 25 11.15 15.26 46.15
CA SER A 25 11.67 15.78 47.43
C SER A 25 11.78 17.30 47.42
N PRO A 26 11.57 17.98 48.56
CA PRO A 26 11.65 19.43 48.67
C PRO A 26 13.08 19.94 48.86
N PRO A 27 13.33 21.23 48.61
CA PRO A 27 14.68 21.83 48.67
C PRO A 27 15.06 22.27 50.08
N GLY A 28 16.30 22.11 50.45
CA GLY A 28 16.84 22.62 51.71
C GLY A 28 18.35 22.80 51.72
N SER A 29 18.79 23.91 52.05
CA SER A 29 20.09 24.62 51.98
C SER A 29 21.17 24.15 52.98
N PRO A 30 22.30 24.91 53.19
CA PRO A 30 23.64 24.50 52.75
C PRO A 30 24.69 24.39 53.88
N ARG A 31 25.95 24.15 53.49
CA ARG A 31 27.24 24.26 54.25
C ARG A 31 27.65 23.01 55.07
N THR A 32 28.87 22.52 54.92
CA THR A 32 30.16 23.15 55.20
C THR A 32 31.31 22.29 54.61
N GLN A 33 32.43 22.96 54.33
CA GLN A 33 33.73 22.42 53.91
C GLN A 33 34.37 21.51 54.96
N GLU A 34 35.09 20.50 54.49
CA GLU A 34 36.43 20.19 54.99
C GLU A 34 37.25 19.34 54.02
N SER A 35 38.46 19.73 53.85
CA SER A 35 39.46 19.19 52.95
C SER A 35 40.14 17.94 53.51
N CYS A 36 40.42 16.94 52.68
CA CYS A 36 41.62 16.11 52.78
C CYS A 36 41.97 15.49 51.44
N GLY A 37 43.16 15.76 50.96
CA GLY A 37 43.70 15.35 49.69
C GLY A 37 44.08 13.88 49.66
N ILE A 38 43.83 13.26 48.51
CA ILE A 38 44.50 12.04 48.06
C ILE A 38 44.70 12.16 46.52
N ALA A 39 45.89 11.70 46.06
CA ALA A 39 46.46 11.83 44.74
C ALA A 39 45.61 11.33 43.56
N PRO A 40 45.86 11.78 42.32
CA PRO A 40 45.05 11.44 41.14
C PRO A 40 45.33 10.02 40.68
N LEU A 41 44.27 9.22 40.65
CA LEU A 41 44.23 7.97 39.91
C LEU A 41 44.06 8.28 38.42
N THR A 42 44.91 7.70 37.59
CA THR A 42 44.88 7.71 36.14
C THR A 42 43.51 7.34 35.58
N PRO A 43 43.01 8.05 34.53
CA PRO A 43 41.74 7.69 33.90
C PRO A 43 41.85 6.31 33.24
N SER A 44 41.06 5.35 33.73
CA SER A 44 40.79 4.10 33.07
C SER A 44 40.20 4.40 31.68
N GLN A 45 40.93 4.01 30.65
CA GLN A 45 40.43 4.06 29.28
C GLN A 45 39.18 3.17 29.19
N SER A 46 38.02 3.76 28.97
CA SER A 46 36.84 3.00 28.50
C SER A 46 37.20 2.27 27.22
N PRO A 47 36.83 0.99 27.07
CA PRO A 47 37.12 0.27 25.85
C PRO A 47 36.40 1.01 24.70
N LYS A 48 37.18 1.37 23.68
CA LYS A 48 36.64 1.87 22.41
C LYS A 48 35.62 0.83 21.95
N PRO A 49 34.40 1.27 21.49
CA PRO A 49 33.51 0.32 20.85
C PRO A 49 34.25 -0.26 19.65
N GLU A 50 34.55 -1.56 19.72
CA GLU A 50 35.02 -2.28 18.56
C GLU A 50 34.03 -2.03 17.41
N ALA A 51 34.54 -1.52 16.31
CA ALA A 51 33.79 -1.42 15.08
C ALA A 51 33.34 -2.86 14.72
N ARG A 52 32.08 -3.17 15.01
CA ARG A 52 31.49 -4.43 14.56
C ARG A 52 31.74 -4.50 13.06
N ALA A 53 32.43 -5.54 12.62
CA ALA A 53 32.53 -5.88 11.21
C ALA A 53 31.12 -5.80 10.60
N PRO A 54 30.94 -5.24 9.40
CA PRO A 54 29.62 -5.13 8.77
C PRO A 54 29.02 -6.54 8.77
N GLN A 55 27.95 -6.74 9.56
CA GLN A 55 27.21 -8.00 9.53
C GLN A 55 26.73 -8.15 8.09
N GLN A 56 27.20 -9.19 7.42
CA GLN A 56 26.72 -9.53 6.07
C GLN A 56 25.19 -9.52 6.10
N ALA A 57 24.59 -8.77 5.19
CA ALA A 57 23.14 -8.73 5.09
C ALA A 57 22.58 -10.16 4.95
N PRO A 58 21.52 -10.53 5.65
CA PRO A 58 20.99 -11.90 5.62
C PRO A 58 20.36 -12.26 4.25
N PHE A 59 20.64 -11.52 3.21
CA PHE A 59 20.19 -11.71 1.83
C PHE A 59 21.25 -11.18 0.86
N SER A 60 21.28 -11.74 -0.35
CA SER A 60 22.21 -11.33 -1.41
C SER A 60 21.55 -10.42 -2.44
N VAL A 61 20.24 -10.50 -2.58
CA VAL A 61 19.46 -9.72 -3.53
C VAL A 61 18.11 -9.32 -2.94
N VAL A 62 17.67 -8.11 -3.26
CA VAL A 62 16.30 -7.65 -3.02
C VAL A 62 15.54 -7.72 -4.33
N VAL A 63 14.41 -8.39 -4.35
CA VAL A 63 13.45 -8.39 -5.45
C VAL A 63 12.17 -7.71 -4.99
N ALA A 64 11.79 -6.62 -5.64
CA ALA A 64 10.54 -5.92 -5.38
C ALA A 64 9.53 -6.22 -6.48
N ILE A 65 8.31 -6.54 -6.09
CA ILE A 65 7.16 -6.72 -6.96
C ILE A 65 6.19 -5.57 -6.70
N ASP A 66 6.01 -4.72 -7.70
CA ASP A 66 4.94 -3.73 -7.70
C ASP A 66 3.69 -4.35 -8.34
N PHE A 67 2.78 -4.79 -7.46
CA PHE A 67 1.54 -5.45 -7.85
C PHE A 67 0.42 -4.42 -7.98
N GLY A 68 0.35 -3.74 -9.13
CA GLY A 68 -0.62 -2.67 -9.38
C GLY A 68 -2.00 -3.18 -9.81
N THR A 69 -3.01 -2.31 -9.80
CA THR A 69 -4.38 -2.64 -10.25
C THR A 69 -4.47 -2.90 -11.75
N THR A 70 -3.73 -2.13 -12.54
CA THR A 70 -3.80 -2.16 -14.02
C THR A 70 -2.52 -2.70 -14.65
N SER A 71 -1.38 -2.49 -14.02
CA SER A 71 -0.09 -2.99 -14.48
C SER A 71 0.78 -3.36 -13.29
N SER A 72 1.55 -4.42 -13.45
CA SER A 72 2.48 -4.96 -12.45
C SER A 72 3.85 -5.20 -13.06
N GLY A 73 4.86 -5.27 -12.22
CA GLY A 73 6.22 -5.54 -12.65
C GLY A 73 7.13 -5.81 -11.47
N TYR A 74 8.36 -6.19 -11.75
CA TYR A 74 9.37 -6.36 -10.72
C TYR A 74 10.71 -5.73 -11.12
N ALA A 75 11.51 -5.46 -10.11
CA ALA A 75 12.88 -5.01 -10.23
C ALA A 75 13.70 -5.59 -9.09
N PHE A 76 15.02 -5.58 -9.23
CA PHE A 76 15.89 -6.10 -8.20
C PHE A 76 17.19 -5.30 -8.10
N SER A 77 17.87 -5.41 -6.96
CA SER A 77 19.25 -4.95 -6.77
C SER A 77 20.00 -5.92 -5.87
N PHE A 78 21.30 -6.04 -6.12
CA PHE A 78 22.18 -6.85 -5.29
C PHE A 78 22.56 -6.11 -4.00
N ALA A 79 22.74 -6.82 -2.90
CA ALA A 79 23.19 -6.23 -1.64
C ALA A 79 24.61 -5.63 -1.74
N SER A 80 25.42 -6.11 -2.68
CA SER A 80 26.75 -5.57 -2.99
C SER A 80 26.71 -4.22 -3.72
N ASP A 81 25.61 -3.93 -4.46
CA ASP A 81 25.38 -2.66 -5.15
C ASP A 81 23.90 -2.28 -5.04
N PRO A 82 23.48 -1.78 -3.87
CA PRO A 82 22.07 -1.53 -3.56
C PRO A 82 21.44 -0.40 -4.37
N GLU A 83 22.24 0.44 -5.02
CA GLU A 83 21.75 1.58 -5.82
C GLU A 83 21.55 1.22 -7.30
N ALA A 84 22.19 0.14 -7.79
CA ALA A 84 21.99 -0.38 -9.14
C ALA A 84 20.67 -1.16 -9.21
N ILE A 85 19.61 -0.49 -9.66
CA ILE A 85 18.28 -1.08 -9.80
C ILE A 85 18.13 -1.66 -11.21
N HIS A 86 18.00 -2.98 -11.28
CA HIS A 86 17.77 -3.73 -12.51
C HIS A 86 16.27 -3.86 -12.74
N MET A 87 15.79 -3.25 -13.83
CA MET A 87 14.39 -3.28 -14.22
C MET A 87 14.12 -4.41 -15.20
N MET A 88 13.09 -5.21 -14.95
CA MET A 88 12.62 -6.16 -15.94
C MET A 88 12.07 -5.44 -17.19
N ARG A 89 12.45 -5.88 -18.39
CA ARG A 89 12.08 -5.26 -19.67
C ARG A 89 11.65 -6.24 -20.76
N LYS A 90 11.80 -7.53 -20.50
CA LYS A 90 11.56 -8.61 -21.48
C LYS A 90 10.27 -9.36 -21.14
N TRP A 91 9.13 -8.66 -21.23
CA TRP A 91 7.84 -9.32 -21.11
C TRP A 91 7.47 -10.00 -22.43
N GLU A 92 7.03 -11.25 -22.35
CA GLU A 92 6.48 -11.97 -23.50
C GLU A 92 5.11 -11.40 -23.87
N GLY A 93 4.80 -11.35 -25.17
CA GLY A 93 3.57 -10.77 -25.71
C GLY A 93 3.60 -9.23 -25.82
N GLY A 94 2.48 -8.64 -26.19
CA GLY A 94 2.33 -7.20 -26.40
C GLY A 94 2.83 -6.72 -27.77
N ASP A 95 2.96 -5.40 -27.94
CA ASP A 95 3.32 -4.79 -29.21
C ASP A 95 4.77 -5.14 -29.61
N PRO A 96 5.01 -5.72 -30.79
CA PRO A 96 6.35 -6.07 -31.23
C PRO A 96 7.29 -4.86 -31.27
N GLY A 97 8.49 -5.02 -30.69
CA GLY A 97 9.52 -3.98 -30.68
C GLY A 97 9.38 -2.91 -29.59
N VAL A 98 8.36 -2.99 -28.74
CA VAL A 98 8.19 -2.09 -27.59
C VAL A 98 8.69 -2.79 -26.33
N ALA A 99 9.72 -2.23 -25.69
CA ALA A 99 10.18 -2.72 -24.38
C ALA A 99 9.31 -2.15 -23.26
N HIS A 100 8.43 -2.95 -22.72
CA HIS A 100 7.60 -2.59 -21.58
C HIS A 100 8.34 -2.90 -20.28
N GLN A 101 8.25 -2.00 -19.28
CA GLN A 101 8.86 -2.20 -17.95
C GLN A 101 7.85 -2.82 -16.96
N LYS A 102 6.58 -2.84 -17.30
CA LYS A 102 5.49 -3.52 -16.59
C LYS A 102 4.59 -4.24 -17.60
N THR A 103 3.91 -5.26 -17.12
CA THR A 103 2.92 -6.03 -17.87
C THR A 103 1.51 -5.75 -17.32
N PRO A 104 0.43 -5.91 -18.10
CA PRO A 104 -0.93 -5.77 -17.59
C PRO A 104 -1.18 -6.69 -16.38
N THR A 105 -1.93 -6.21 -15.38
CA THR A 105 -2.36 -7.05 -14.25
C THR A 105 -3.59 -7.84 -14.66
N CYS A 106 -3.37 -8.88 -15.45
CA CYS A 106 -4.39 -9.84 -15.82
C CYS A 106 -3.85 -11.27 -15.78
N LEU A 107 -4.71 -12.19 -15.40
CA LEU A 107 -4.44 -13.61 -15.20
C LEU A 107 -5.41 -14.43 -16.03
N LEU A 108 -4.88 -15.39 -16.75
CA LEU A 108 -5.67 -16.37 -17.49
C LEU A 108 -5.47 -17.75 -16.89
N LEU A 109 -6.58 -18.39 -16.53
CA LEU A 109 -6.62 -19.77 -16.09
C LEU A 109 -7.46 -20.59 -17.08
N THR A 110 -7.16 -21.88 -17.18
CA THR A 110 -7.95 -22.81 -17.97
C THR A 110 -9.36 -22.96 -17.39
N PRO A 111 -10.32 -23.59 -18.11
CA PRO A 111 -11.65 -23.88 -17.59
C PRO A 111 -11.65 -24.68 -16.27
N GLU A 112 -10.61 -25.50 -16.05
CA GLU A 112 -10.39 -26.31 -14.85
C GLU A 112 -9.76 -25.51 -13.69
N GLY A 113 -9.38 -24.22 -13.93
CA GLY A 113 -8.77 -23.35 -12.93
C GLY A 113 -7.23 -23.47 -12.83
N ALA A 114 -6.58 -24.18 -13.76
CA ALA A 114 -5.13 -24.26 -13.81
C ALA A 114 -4.51 -22.97 -14.39
N PHE A 115 -3.33 -22.60 -13.92
CA PHE A 115 -2.58 -21.44 -14.44
C PHE A 115 -2.23 -21.66 -15.92
N HIS A 116 -2.57 -20.70 -16.76
CA HIS A 116 -2.15 -20.66 -18.16
C HIS A 116 -1.09 -19.58 -18.39
N SER A 117 -1.42 -18.31 -18.12
CA SER A 117 -0.52 -17.19 -18.39
C SER A 117 -0.89 -15.94 -17.58
N PHE A 118 0.02 -14.96 -17.57
CA PHE A 118 -0.15 -13.66 -16.93
C PHE A 118 0.28 -12.53 -17.86
N GLY A 119 -0.29 -11.35 -17.70
CA GLY A 119 0.13 -10.13 -18.38
C GLY A 119 -0.22 -10.11 -19.87
N TYR A 120 0.70 -9.66 -20.70
CA TYR A 120 0.48 -9.54 -22.15
C TYR A 120 0.11 -10.88 -22.78
N THR A 121 0.81 -11.95 -22.46
CA THR A 121 0.51 -13.30 -22.96
C THR A 121 -0.90 -13.75 -22.61
N ALA A 122 -1.36 -13.47 -21.37
CA ALA A 122 -2.72 -13.79 -20.96
C ALA A 122 -3.77 -13.00 -21.72
N ARG A 123 -3.52 -11.70 -21.91
CA ARG A 123 -4.40 -10.81 -22.65
C ARG A 123 -4.50 -11.20 -24.12
N ASP A 124 -3.35 -11.41 -24.77
CA ASP A 124 -3.28 -11.68 -26.20
C ASP A 124 -3.90 -13.06 -26.50
N TYR A 125 -3.60 -14.09 -25.68
CA TYR A 125 -4.23 -15.41 -25.82
C TYR A 125 -5.74 -15.36 -25.64
N TYR A 126 -6.24 -14.63 -24.62
CA TYR A 126 -7.69 -14.53 -24.37
C TYR A 126 -8.41 -13.77 -25.48
N HIS A 127 -7.74 -12.81 -26.12
CA HIS A 127 -8.22 -12.09 -27.28
C HIS A 127 -8.42 -13.03 -28.51
N ASP A 128 -7.50 -13.98 -28.71
CA ASP A 128 -7.52 -14.89 -29.85
C ASP A 128 -8.47 -16.07 -29.69
N LEU A 129 -9.05 -16.28 -28.48
CA LEU A 129 -10.02 -17.34 -28.24
C LEU A 129 -11.33 -17.12 -29.01
N ASP A 130 -11.88 -18.23 -29.52
CA ASP A 130 -13.24 -18.20 -30.04
C ASP A 130 -14.25 -17.76 -28.99
N PRO A 131 -15.33 -17.04 -29.39
CA PRO A 131 -16.32 -16.53 -28.46
C PRO A 131 -16.99 -17.60 -27.57
N GLU A 132 -17.00 -18.87 -27.99
CA GLU A 132 -17.53 -19.99 -27.21
C GLU A 132 -16.53 -20.46 -26.17
N GLU A 133 -15.27 -20.61 -26.54
CA GLU A 133 -14.18 -20.97 -25.66
C GLU A 133 -13.94 -19.89 -24.59
N ALA A 134 -13.91 -18.60 -24.99
CA ALA A 134 -13.72 -17.49 -24.08
C ALA A 134 -14.73 -17.45 -22.91
N ARG A 135 -15.93 -18.06 -23.08
CA ARG A 135 -16.92 -18.20 -22.01
C ARG A 135 -16.53 -19.24 -20.96
N ASP A 136 -15.64 -20.15 -21.28
CA ASP A 136 -15.21 -21.19 -20.34
C ASP A 136 -13.91 -20.86 -19.63
N TRP A 137 -13.02 -20.12 -20.27
CA TRP A 137 -11.76 -19.67 -19.69
C TRP A 137 -11.94 -18.61 -18.60
N LEU A 138 -11.10 -18.65 -17.58
CA LEU A 138 -11.16 -17.72 -16.45
C LEU A 138 -10.16 -16.58 -16.63
N TYR A 139 -10.62 -15.47 -17.18
CA TYR A 139 -9.82 -14.26 -17.33
C TYR A 139 -10.13 -13.25 -16.23
N PHE A 140 -9.11 -12.88 -15.45
CA PHE A 140 -9.21 -11.93 -14.35
C PHE A 140 -8.44 -10.67 -14.68
N GLU A 141 -9.07 -9.51 -14.56
CA GLU A 141 -8.44 -8.20 -14.66
C GLU A 141 -8.89 -7.27 -13.53
N LYS A 142 -8.09 -6.26 -13.19
CA LYS A 142 -8.42 -5.24 -12.18
C LYS A 142 -8.82 -5.82 -10.80
N PHE A 143 -8.52 -7.08 -10.54
CA PHE A 143 -8.99 -7.83 -9.38
C PHE A 143 -8.41 -7.34 -8.04
N LYS A 144 -7.30 -6.59 -8.04
CA LYS A 144 -6.74 -5.95 -6.83
C LYS A 144 -7.75 -5.05 -6.12
N MET A 145 -8.66 -4.39 -6.86
CA MET A 145 -9.68 -3.51 -6.30
C MET A 145 -10.69 -4.23 -5.41
N LYS A 146 -10.92 -5.53 -5.61
CA LYS A 146 -11.82 -6.31 -4.76
C LYS A 146 -11.32 -6.38 -3.32
N ILE A 147 -10.01 -6.46 -3.12
CA ILE A 147 -9.39 -6.47 -1.79
C ILE A 147 -9.52 -5.12 -1.10
N HIS A 148 -9.44 -4.02 -1.85
CA HIS A 148 -9.65 -2.67 -1.33
C HIS A 148 -11.09 -2.45 -0.85
N SER A 149 -12.07 -2.89 -1.65
CA SER A 149 -13.50 -2.63 -1.42
C SER A 149 -14.16 -3.61 -0.43
N ALA A 150 -13.52 -4.75 -0.14
CA ALA A 150 -14.10 -5.75 0.74
C ALA A 150 -14.15 -5.27 2.21
N THR A 151 -15.36 -5.14 2.75
CA THR A 151 -15.56 -4.83 4.19
C THR A 151 -15.25 -6.04 5.07
N ASP A 152 -15.53 -7.25 4.57
CA ASP A 152 -15.43 -8.54 5.27
C ASP A 152 -14.46 -9.46 4.53
N LEU A 153 -13.22 -8.99 4.36
CA LEU A 153 -12.17 -9.75 3.72
C LEU A 153 -11.77 -10.97 4.56
N THR A 154 -11.89 -12.15 3.97
CA THR A 154 -11.48 -13.43 4.56
C THR A 154 -10.70 -14.26 3.54
N LEU A 155 -10.10 -15.36 3.98
CA LEU A 155 -9.46 -16.34 3.10
C LEU A 155 -10.45 -17.01 2.10
N LYS A 156 -11.76 -16.93 2.37
CA LYS A 156 -12.82 -17.48 1.52
C LYS A 156 -13.39 -16.48 0.52
N THR A 157 -12.89 -15.24 0.52
CA THR A 157 -13.34 -14.20 -0.41
C THR A 157 -13.19 -14.66 -1.85
N GLN A 158 -14.24 -14.46 -2.67
CA GLN A 158 -14.29 -14.88 -4.07
C GLN A 158 -14.02 -13.70 -5.01
N LEU A 159 -13.34 -13.98 -6.11
CA LEU A 159 -13.21 -13.11 -7.26
C LEU A 159 -14.05 -13.63 -8.41
N GLU A 160 -14.55 -12.71 -9.22
CA GLU A 160 -15.33 -13.00 -10.41
C GLU A 160 -14.48 -12.72 -11.66
N ALA A 161 -14.34 -13.72 -12.52
CA ALA A 161 -13.72 -13.57 -13.83
C ALA A 161 -14.63 -12.77 -14.77
N VAL A 162 -14.11 -12.29 -15.90
CA VAL A 162 -14.85 -11.46 -16.86
C VAL A 162 -16.12 -12.19 -17.38
N ASN A 163 -16.11 -13.51 -17.45
CA ASN A 163 -17.27 -14.35 -17.84
C ASN A 163 -18.28 -14.61 -16.71
N GLY A 164 -18.06 -14.05 -15.50
CA GLY A 164 -18.94 -14.21 -14.34
C GLY A 164 -18.68 -15.44 -13.47
N LYS A 165 -17.77 -16.35 -13.88
CA LYS A 165 -17.36 -17.50 -13.06
C LYS A 165 -16.52 -17.02 -11.86
N LYS A 166 -16.64 -17.71 -10.72
CA LYS A 166 -16.00 -17.30 -9.45
C LYS A 166 -14.90 -18.27 -9.03
N MET A 167 -13.84 -17.72 -8.42
CA MET A 167 -12.72 -18.46 -7.86
C MET A 167 -12.25 -17.83 -6.55
N PRO A 168 -11.65 -18.60 -5.60
CA PRO A 168 -11.07 -18.03 -4.38
C PRO A 168 -10.04 -16.94 -4.70
N ALA A 169 -10.22 -15.77 -4.11
CA ALA A 169 -9.32 -14.64 -4.34
C ALA A 169 -7.86 -14.97 -4.00
N LEU A 170 -7.66 -15.73 -2.92
CA LEU A 170 -6.32 -16.12 -2.48
C LEU A 170 -5.56 -16.91 -3.55
N GLU A 171 -6.23 -17.81 -4.27
CA GLU A 171 -5.63 -18.60 -5.34
C GLU A 171 -5.27 -17.75 -6.55
N VAL A 172 -6.17 -16.84 -6.96
CA VAL A 172 -5.91 -15.90 -8.06
C VAL A 172 -4.67 -15.04 -7.79
N PHE A 173 -4.57 -14.48 -6.57
CA PHE A 173 -3.39 -13.70 -6.18
C PHE A 173 -2.13 -14.57 -6.08
N ALA A 174 -2.24 -15.80 -5.58
CA ALA A 174 -1.12 -16.72 -5.47
C ALA A 174 -0.58 -17.12 -6.86
N HIS A 175 -1.43 -17.37 -7.84
CA HIS A 175 -1.01 -17.64 -9.22
C HIS A 175 -0.23 -16.46 -9.81
N ALA A 176 -0.73 -15.25 -9.63
CA ALA A 176 -0.05 -14.04 -10.10
C ALA A 176 1.32 -13.84 -9.43
N LEU A 177 1.40 -14.00 -8.11
CA LEU A 177 2.66 -13.85 -7.37
C LEU A 177 3.66 -14.97 -7.70
N ARG A 178 3.19 -16.19 -7.95
CA ARG A 178 4.03 -17.32 -8.38
C ARG A 178 4.65 -17.05 -9.74
N PHE A 179 3.88 -16.49 -10.68
CA PHE A 179 4.41 -16.06 -11.97
C PHE A 179 5.57 -15.08 -11.80
N PHE A 180 5.41 -14.02 -10.98
CA PHE A 180 6.49 -13.06 -10.75
C PHE A 180 7.70 -13.69 -10.06
N LYS A 181 7.48 -14.61 -9.12
CA LYS A 181 8.56 -15.33 -8.45
C LYS A 181 9.39 -16.13 -9.46
N GLU A 182 8.73 -16.98 -10.24
CA GLU A 182 9.40 -17.88 -11.19
C GLU A 182 10.15 -17.09 -12.23
N HIS A 183 9.52 -16.06 -12.78
CA HIS A 183 10.12 -15.18 -13.77
C HIS A 183 11.33 -14.42 -13.21
N ALA A 184 11.23 -13.88 -11.99
CA ALA A 184 12.35 -13.17 -11.36
C ALA A 184 13.51 -14.11 -11.02
N LEU A 185 13.24 -15.32 -10.54
CA LEU A 185 14.30 -16.30 -10.24
C LEU A 185 14.99 -16.79 -11.52
N GLN A 186 14.26 -16.93 -12.63
CA GLN A 186 14.86 -17.25 -13.91
C GLN A 186 15.80 -16.14 -14.37
N GLU A 187 15.36 -14.88 -14.37
CA GLU A 187 16.18 -13.72 -14.73
C GLU A 187 17.44 -13.60 -13.87
N LEU A 188 17.29 -13.83 -12.54
CA LEU A 188 18.43 -13.82 -11.62
C LEU A 188 19.44 -14.92 -11.93
N ARG A 189 19.00 -16.14 -12.27
CA ARG A 189 19.90 -17.25 -12.68
C ARG A 189 20.64 -16.92 -13.98
N GLU A 190 19.98 -16.27 -14.92
CA GLU A 190 20.59 -15.84 -16.18
C GLU A 190 21.66 -14.77 -15.96
N GLN A 191 21.39 -13.80 -15.05
CA GLN A 191 22.32 -12.71 -14.78
C GLN A 191 23.44 -13.09 -13.77
N CYS A 192 23.17 -13.97 -12.83
CA CYS A 192 24.12 -14.38 -11.79
C CYS A 192 23.99 -15.88 -11.49
N PRO A 193 24.59 -16.77 -12.34
CA PRO A 193 24.52 -18.22 -12.16
C PRO A 193 25.10 -18.73 -10.84
N SER A 194 25.94 -17.94 -10.16
CA SER A 194 26.58 -18.28 -8.88
C SER A 194 25.72 -17.94 -7.66
N LEU A 195 24.52 -17.39 -7.84
CA LEU A 195 23.64 -17.04 -6.73
C LEU A 195 23.13 -18.34 -6.05
N PRO A 196 23.29 -18.50 -4.71
CA PRO A 196 22.77 -19.66 -4.01
C PRO A 196 21.25 -19.77 -4.16
N GLU A 197 20.73 -20.98 -4.32
CA GLU A 197 19.29 -21.20 -4.58
C GLU A 197 18.38 -20.95 -3.38
N LYS A 198 18.90 -20.96 -2.14
CA LYS A 198 18.09 -20.88 -0.92
C LYS A 198 18.44 -19.64 -0.09
N ASP A 199 17.41 -19.04 0.44
CA ASP A 199 17.42 -17.98 1.48
C ASP A 199 18.22 -16.70 1.15
N THR A 200 18.50 -16.46 -0.13
CA THR A 200 19.30 -15.32 -0.58
C THR A 200 18.48 -14.14 -1.05
N VAL A 201 17.17 -14.35 -1.27
CA VAL A 201 16.28 -13.31 -1.81
C VAL A 201 15.44 -12.71 -0.70
N ARG A 202 15.53 -11.39 -0.53
CA ARG A 202 14.53 -10.61 0.20
C ARG A 202 13.48 -10.12 -0.78
N TRP A 203 12.24 -10.49 -0.53
CA TRP A 203 11.10 -10.07 -1.33
C TRP A 203 10.46 -8.81 -0.76
N VAL A 204 10.08 -7.88 -1.62
CA VAL A 204 9.28 -6.70 -1.26
C VAL A 204 8.02 -6.70 -2.11
N LEU A 205 6.87 -6.61 -1.48
CA LEU A 205 5.58 -6.55 -2.15
C LEU A 205 4.90 -5.21 -1.83
N THR A 206 4.52 -4.45 -2.86
CA THR A 206 3.88 -3.15 -2.66
C THR A 206 2.38 -3.29 -2.45
N VAL A 207 1.85 -2.46 -1.57
CA VAL A 207 0.41 -2.34 -1.30
C VAL A 207 0.02 -0.87 -1.10
N PRO A 208 -1.23 -0.48 -1.43
CA PRO A 208 -1.74 0.86 -1.14
C PRO A 208 -1.62 1.21 0.36
N ALA A 209 -1.28 2.46 0.66
CA ALA A 209 -1.08 2.89 2.04
C ALA A 209 -2.40 2.91 2.84
N ILE A 210 -3.53 3.15 2.17
CA ILE A 210 -4.87 3.13 2.79
C ILE A 210 -5.38 1.72 3.14
N TRP A 211 -4.67 0.66 2.72
CA TRP A 211 -5.09 -0.71 3.03
C TRP A 211 -4.97 -1.01 4.52
N LYS A 212 -6.02 -1.63 5.06
CA LYS A 212 -6.09 -2.07 6.45
C LYS A 212 -5.31 -3.37 6.65
N GLN A 213 -5.09 -3.74 7.91
CA GLN A 213 -4.33 -4.95 8.28
C GLN A 213 -4.86 -6.25 7.65
N PRO A 214 -6.20 -6.49 7.52
CA PRO A 214 -6.69 -7.68 6.82
C PRO A 214 -6.18 -7.79 5.38
N ALA A 215 -6.15 -6.68 4.63
CA ALA A 215 -5.68 -6.69 3.23
C ALA A 215 -4.17 -6.94 3.15
N LYS A 216 -3.37 -6.41 4.06
CA LYS A 216 -1.93 -6.65 4.14
C LYS A 216 -1.64 -8.12 4.48
N GLN A 217 -2.35 -8.67 5.47
CA GLN A 217 -2.25 -10.09 5.81
C GLN A 217 -2.68 -10.98 4.64
N PHE A 218 -3.75 -10.62 3.92
CA PHE A 218 -4.20 -11.37 2.75
C PHE A 218 -3.09 -11.47 1.69
N MET A 219 -2.39 -10.37 1.40
CA MET A 219 -1.26 -10.39 0.45
C MET A 219 -0.11 -11.26 0.95
N ARG A 220 0.17 -11.24 2.24
CA ARG A 220 1.17 -12.12 2.86
C ARG A 220 0.78 -13.60 2.75
N GLU A 221 -0.49 -13.93 2.98
CA GLU A 221 -1.00 -15.29 2.81
C GLU A 221 -0.93 -15.75 1.34
N ALA A 222 -1.25 -14.86 0.39
CA ALA A 222 -1.08 -15.14 -1.04
C ALA A 222 0.39 -15.37 -1.39
N ALA A 223 1.33 -14.64 -0.79
CA ALA A 223 2.76 -14.83 -0.98
C ALA A 223 3.24 -16.17 -0.42
N TYR A 224 2.71 -16.62 0.74
CA TYR A 224 3.00 -17.96 1.27
C TYR A 224 2.47 -19.05 0.33
N LEU A 225 1.24 -18.91 -0.16
CA LEU A 225 0.64 -19.89 -1.09
C LEU A 225 1.35 -19.92 -2.44
N ALA A 226 1.86 -18.77 -2.90
CA ALA A 226 2.71 -18.67 -4.08
C ALA A 226 4.10 -19.26 -3.88
N GLY A 227 4.50 -19.48 -2.62
CA GLY A 227 5.83 -19.96 -2.26
C GLY A 227 6.94 -18.90 -2.44
N LEU A 228 6.61 -17.60 -2.37
CA LEU A 228 7.63 -16.54 -2.34
C LEU A 228 8.54 -16.72 -1.13
N VAL A 229 7.94 -16.94 0.02
CA VAL A 229 8.61 -17.20 1.28
C VAL A 229 7.88 -18.29 2.06
N SER A 230 8.58 -18.95 2.96
CA SER A 230 7.97 -19.89 3.92
C SER A 230 7.49 -19.13 5.17
N ARG A 231 6.55 -19.72 5.91
CA ARG A 231 6.15 -19.18 7.22
C ARG A 231 7.27 -19.23 8.26
N ALA A 232 8.28 -20.09 8.05
CA ALA A 232 9.46 -20.17 8.91
C ALA A 232 10.42 -18.97 8.70
N ASN A 233 10.44 -18.43 7.47
CA ASN A 233 11.31 -17.30 7.07
C ASN A 233 10.46 -16.07 6.69
N ALA A 234 9.43 -15.77 7.47
CA ALA A 234 8.44 -14.73 7.18
C ALA A 234 9.06 -13.33 7.06
N GLU A 235 10.20 -13.09 7.69
CA GLU A 235 10.97 -11.83 7.67
C GLU A 235 11.64 -11.55 6.32
N GLN A 236 11.78 -12.56 5.46
CA GLN A 236 12.29 -12.38 4.09
C GLN A 236 11.27 -11.68 3.17
N LEU A 237 9.99 -11.57 3.58
CA LEU A 237 8.99 -10.78 2.88
C LEU A 237 8.71 -9.48 3.63
N LEU A 238 8.91 -8.36 2.96
CA LEU A 238 8.51 -7.04 3.42
C LEU A 238 7.28 -6.58 2.64
N ILE A 239 6.31 -6.03 3.34
CA ILE A 239 5.19 -5.31 2.74
C ILE A 239 5.54 -3.82 2.75
N ALA A 240 5.67 -3.21 1.57
CA ALA A 240 5.98 -1.80 1.41
C ALA A 240 4.73 -1.01 1.02
N LEU A 241 4.55 0.18 1.58
CA LEU A 241 3.47 1.07 1.17
C LEU A 241 3.86 1.82 -0.10
N GLU A 242 2.99 1.82 -1.11
CA GLU A 242 3.26 2.38 -2.44
C GLU A 242 3.79 3.84 -2.38
N PRO A 243 3.13 4.80 -1.69
CA PRO A 243 3.65 6.17 -1.61
C PRO A 243 4.92 6.31 -0.73
N GLU A 244 5.13 5.44 0.28
CA GLU A 244 6.40 5.43 1.04
C GLU A 244 7.55 4.95 0.13
N ALA A 245 7.34 3.88 -0.62
CA ALA A 245 8.32 3.40 -1.60
C ALA A 245 8.65 4.50 -2.62
N ALA A 246 7.63 5.14 -3.20
CA ALA A 246 7.83 6.27 -4.11
C ALA A 246 8.63 7.40 -3.46
N SER A 247 8.33 7.74 -2.20
CA SER A 247 9.05 8.75 -1.42
C SER A 247 10.54 8.42 -1.31
N VAL A 248 10.90 7.16 -1.04
CA VAL A 248 12.29 6.72 -0.94
C VAL A 248 13.06 6.93 -2.23
N TYR A 249 12.45 6.67 -3.38
CA TYR A 249 13.09 6.88 -4.69
C TYR A 249 13.14 8.36 -5.08
N CYS A 250 12.06 9.12 -4.87
CA CYS A 250 12.00 10.55 -5.21
C CYS A 250 13.12 11.36 -4.56
N ARG A 251 13.60 10.96 -3.39
CA ARG A 251 14.73 11.58 -2.70
C ARG A 251 16.06 11.47 -3.44
N LYS A 252 16.24 10.44 -4.27
CA LYS A 252 17.46 10.20 -5.03
C LYS A 252 17.42 10.80 -6.43
N LEU A 253 16.30 11.47 -6.79
CA LEU A 253 16.14 12.06 -8.12
C LEU A 253 16.86 13.39 -8.21
N ARG A 254 17.53 13.60 -9.35
CA ARG A 254 18.13 14.87 -9.73
C ARG A 254 17.09 15.81 -10.31
N LEU A 255 17.28 17.10 -10.20
CA LEU A 255 16.34 18.12 -10.68
C LEU A 255 15.97 17.95 -12.16
N HIS A 256 16.89 17.52 -13.01
CA HIS A 256 16.63 17.28 -14.42
C HIS A 256 15.78 16.02 -14.69
N GLN A 257 15.55 15.15 -13.70
CA GLN A 257 14.69 13.97 -13.78
C GLN A 257 13.26 14.27 -13.32
N LEU A 258 12.97 15.52 -12.99
CA LEU A 258 11.69 15.99 -12.48
C LEU A 258 11.06 16.99 -13.46
N LEU A 259 9.77 16.86 -13.70
CA LEU A 259 8.94 17.86 -14.33
C LEU A 259 8.33 18.74 -13.23
N ASP A 260 8.74 20.01 -13.16
CA ASP A 260 8.17 20.98 -12.24
C ASP A 260 6.96 21.66 -12.91
N LEU A 261 5.77 21.31 -12.46
CA LEU A 261 4.52 21.86 -12.98
C LEU A 261 4.33 23.33 -12.55
N SER A 262 4.93 23.76 -11.43
CA SER A 262 4.80 25.14 -10.91
C SER A 262 5.51 26.18 -11.79
N SER A 263 6.55 25.76 -12.51
CA SER A 263 7.32 26.63 -13.40
C SER A 263 6.59 26.95 -14.71
N ARG A 264 5.51 26.24 -15.02
CA ARG A 264 4.65 26.50 -16.19
C ARG A 264 3.55 27.49 -15.80
N ALA A 265 3.89 28.79 -15.72
CA ALA A 265 2.89 29.84 -15.57
C ALA A 265 1.86 29.74 -16.69
N PRO A 266 0.54 29.89 -16.40
CA PRO A 266 -0.48 29.97 -17.45
C PRO A 266 -0.13 31.15 -18.35
N GLY A 267 0.25 30.85 -19.58
CA GLY A 267 0.66 31.85 -20.56
C GLY A 267 -0.43 32.89 -20.75
N ARG A 268 -0.13 34.14 -20.38
CA ARG A 268 -0.85 35.30 -20.90
C ARG A 268 -0.80 35.19 -22.42
N GLY A 269 -1.97 35.01 -23.02
CA GLY A 269 -2.11 34.96 -24.47
C GLY A 269 -1.42 36.10 -25.15
N ARG A 270 -0.32 35.87 -25.81
CA ARG A 270 0.19 36.73 -26.83
C ARG A 270 -0.51 36.38 -28.14
N LEU A 271 -1.50 37.16 -28.46
CA LEU A 271 -2.02 37.29 -29.81
C LEU A 271 -0.89 37.66 -30.78
N GLY A 272 -0.75 36.88 -31.82
CA GLY A 272 -0.16 37.28 -33.09
C GLY A 272 1.36 37.07 -33.23
N GLY A 273 1.72 36.11 -34.07
CA GLY A 273 3.04 35.99 -34.66
C GLY A 273 3.42 34.56 -35.01
N ARG A 274 3.16 34.15 -36.23
CA ARG A 274 3.85 33.00 -36.85
C ARG A 274 5.35 33.12 -36.62
N ARG A 275 5.91 32.39 -35.64
CA ARG A 275 7.36 32.17 -35.56
C ARG A 275 7.64 30.74 -35.97
N SER A 276 8.49 30.67 -36.99
CA SER A 276 9.06 29.47 -37.59
C SER A 276 9.63 28.51 -36.53
N ILE A 277 9.36 27.22 -36.72
CA ILE A 277 9.86 26.08 -35.92
C ILE A 277 11.41 26.13 -35.81
N ASP A 278 12.11 26.77 -36.73
CA ASP A 278 13.54 26.93 -36.77
C ASP A 278 14.15 27.81 -35.66
N SER A 279 13.37 28.78 -35.10
CA SER A 279 13.88 29.66 -34.05
C SER A 279 13.87 28.96 -32.67
N SER A 280 12.96 28.04 -32.44
CA SER A 280 12.89 27.27 -31.18
C SER A 280 14.04 26.29 -31.05
N PHE A 281 14.42 25.66 -32.15
CA PHE A 281 15.59 24.76 -32.20
C PHE A 281 16.93 25.52 -32.03
N ARG A 282 17.06 26.72 -32.57
CA ARG A 282 18.25 27.58 -32.38
C ARG A 282 18.35 28.06 -30.91
N GLN A 283 17.29 28.50 -30.30
CA GLN A 283 17.26 28.90 -28.87
C GLN A 283 17.57 27.73 -27.93
N ALA A 284 16.99 26.56 -28.19
CA ALA A 284 17.28 25.36 -27.41
C ALA A 284 18.74 24.92 -27.56
N ARG A 285 19.32 25.05 -28.79
CA ARG A 285 20.71 24.72 -29.04
C ARG A 285 21.68 25.73 -28.41
N GLU A 286 21.29 26.98 -28.32
CA GLU A 286 22.05 28.04 -27.65
C GLU A 286 21.98 27.97 -26.14
N GLN A 287 20.83 27.61 -25.59
CA GLN A 287 20.68 27.27 -24.15
C GLN A 287 21.47 26.01 -23.77
N LEU A 288 21.48 24.98 -24.63
CA LEU A 288 22.31 23.78 -24.46
C LEU A 288 23.83 24.12 -24.54
N ARG A 289 24.23 25.11 -25.36
CA ARG A 289 25.63 25.55 -25.45
C ARG A 289 26.08 26.36 -24.24
N LYS A 290 25.22 27.22 -23.69
CA LYS A 290 25.46 27.95 -22.43
C LYS A 290 25.41 27.00 -21.23
N SER A 291 24.59 25.97 -21.26
CA SER A 291 24.52 24.92 -20.24
C SER A 291 25.75 24.00 -20.19
N ARG A 292 26.53 23.87 -21.29
CA ARG A 292 27.72 23.03 -21.28
C ARG A 292 28.86 23.56 -20.43
N HIS A 293 28.97 24.87 -20.23
CA HIS A 293 29.97 25.48 -19.33
C HIS A 293 29.51 25.44 -17.86
N SER A 294 28.21 25.45 -17.60
CA SER A 294 27.65 25.22 -16.25
C SER A 294 27.70 23.74 -15.82
N ARG A 295 27.68 22.81 -16.75
CA ARG A 295 27.68 21.36 -16.45
C ARG A 295 28.96 20.89 -15.77
N THR A 296 30.11 21.43 -16.11
CA THR A 296 31.38 21.04 -15.49
C THR A 296 31.46 21.49 -14.04
N PHE A 297 30.88 22.64 -13.72
CA PHE A 297 30.88 23.20 -12.35
C PHE A 297 29.82 22.52 -11.44
N LEU A 298 28.70 22.07 -12.01
CA LEU A 298 27.61 21.38 -11.28
C LEU A 298 27.91 19.90 -11.02
N VAL A 299 28.74 19.25 -11.86
CA VAL A 299 29.15 17.85 -11.68
C VAL A 299 30.22 17.71 -10.60
N GLU A 300 31.08 18.74 -10.40
CA GLU A 300 32.11 18.72 -9.38
C GLU A 300 31.64 19.16 -8.00
N SER A 301 30.44 19.81 -7.88
CA SER A 301 29.96 20.37 -6.63
C SER A 301 28.81 19.59 -5.96
N GLY A 302 28.37 18.44 -6.50
CA GLY A 302 27.27 17.65 -5.93
C GLY A 302 25.89 18.35 -5.95
N VAL A 303 25.80 19.54 -6.59
CA VAL A 303 24.60 20.36 -6.66
C VAL A 303 23.72 19.89 -7.81
N GLY A 304 22.78 19.02 -7.56
CA GLY A 304 21.87 18.53 -8.61
C GLY A 304 20.79 17.59 -8.14
N GLU A 305 20.79 17.21 -6.89
CA GLU A 305 19.73 16.39 -6.29
C GLU A 305 18.70 17.30 -5.61
N LEU A 306 17.41 17.04 -5.87
CA LEU A 306 16.33 17.77 -5.17
C LEU A 306 16.52 17.71 -3.65
N TRP A 307 17.05 16.58 -3.19
CA TRP A 307 17.33 16.33 -1.78
C TRP A 307 18.39 17.25 -1.18
N ALA A 308 19.35 17.72 -1.97
CA ALA A 308 20.33 18.69 -1.52
C ALA A 308 19.72 20.08 -1.25
N GLU A 309 18.57 20.37 -1.86
CA GLU A 309 17.82 21.61 -1.61
C GLU A 309 16.94 21.51 -0.36
N MET A 310 16.67 20.29 0.14
CA MET A 310 15.80 20.06 1.31
C MET A 310 16.61 20.05 2.60
N GLN A 311 16.03 20.63 3.64
CA GLN A 311 16.61 20.72 4.98
C GLN A 311 15.84 19.87 5.99
N ALA A 312 16.48 19.60 7.13
CA ALA A 312 15.79 19.00 8.27
C ALA A 312 14.55 19.81 8.63
N GLY A 313 13.43 19.11 8.83
CA GLY A 313 12.15 19.75 9.12
C GLY A 313 11.30 20.07 7.89
N ASP A 314 11.86 19.99 6.67
CA ASP A 314 11.07 20.18 5.45
C ASP A 314 9.99 19.10 5.32
N ARG A 315 8.80 19.53 4.88
CA ARG A 315 7.59 18.74 4.79
C ARG A 315 7.12 18.64 3.35
N TYR A 316 6.72 17.44 2.96
CA TYR A 316 6.20 17.20 1.61
C TYR A 316 5.09 16.14 1.63
N VAL A 317 4.26 16.20 0.59
CA VAL A 317 3.23 15.21 0.30
C VAL A 317 3.68 14.33 -0.85
N VAL A 318 3.41 13.04 -0.77
CA VAL A 318 3.44 12.13 -1.89
C VAL A 318 2.01 11.76 -2.24
N ALA A 319 1.59 12.09 -3.46
CA ALA A 319 0.30 11.72 -4.02
C ALA A 319 0.50 10.62 -5.05
N ASP A 320 0.27 9.39 -4.64
CA ASP A 320 0.30 8.24 -5.52
C ASP A 320 -1.06 8.08 -6.20
N CYS A 321 -1.11 8.46 -7.48
CA CYS A 321 -2.28 8.32 -8.32
C CYS A 321 -2.14 7.04 -9.16
N GLY A 322 -2.68 5.96 -8.62
CA GLY A 322 -2.60 4.62 -9.19
C GLY A 322 -3.71 4.29 -10.19
N GLY A 323 -3.75 3.02 -10.61
CA GLY A 323 -4.82 2.50 -11.44
C GLY A 323 -6.16 2.42 -10.72
N GLY A 324 -6.17 2.05 -9.44
CA GLY A 324 -7.37 1.83 -8.64
C GLY A 324 -7.64 2.89 -7.60
N THR A 325 -6.60 3.40 -6.96
CA THR A 325 -6.66 4.29 -5.80
C THR A 325 -5.83 5.55 -6.02
N VAL A 326 -6.11 6.57 -5.21
CA VAL A 326 -5.17 7.62 -4.85
C VAL A 326 -4.77 7.40 -3.39
N ASP A 327 -3.48 7.44 -3.12
CA ASP A 327 -2.90 7.28 -1.79
C ASP A 327 -2.01 8.47 -1.46
N LEU A 328 -2.29 9.13 -0.33
CA LEU A 328 -1.59 10.33 0.11
C LEU A 328 -0.84 10.04 1.40
N THR A 329 0.45 10.37 1.43
CA THR A 329 1.27 10.36 2.64
C THR A 329 1.99 11.68 2.83
N VAL A 330 2.20 12.06 4.08
CA VAL A 330 2.87 13.32 4.44
C VAL A 330 4.09 13.00 5.27
N HIS A 331 5.24 13.39 4.76
CA HIS A 331 6.51 13.14 5.41
C HIS A 331 7.24 14.42 5.81
N GLN A 332 7.95 14.33 6.91
CA GLN A 332 8.95 15.30 7.33
C GLN A 332 10.33 14.63 7.28
N LEU A 333 11.29 15.38 6.75
CA LEU A 333 12.68 14.98 6.72
C LEU A 333 13.32 15.14 8.08
N GLU A 334 13.97 14.08 8.57
CA GLU A 334 14.78 14.09 9.78
C GLU A 334 16.27 13.93 9.44
N GLN A 335 17.11 14.77 10.05
CA GLN A 335 18.57 14.70 9.91
C GLN A 335 19.20 14.08 11.16
N PRO A 336 20.44 13.56 11.10
CA PRO A 336 21.41 13.68 9.98
C PRO A 336 21.29 12.60 8.90
N HIS A 337 20.45 11.56 9.07
CA HIS A 337 20.48 10.37 8.22
C HIS A 337 19.46 10.39 7.08
N GLY A 338 18.73 11.48 6.88
CA GLY A 338 17.69 11.56 5.86
C GLY A 338 16.54 10.58 6.10
N THR A 339 16.24 10.25 7.35
CA THR A 339 15.11 9.42 7.72
C THR A 339 13.80 10.19 7.64
N LEU A 340 12.69 9.48 7.56
CA LEU A 340 11.36 10.03 7.38
C LEU A 340 10.51 9.84 8.63
N LYS A 341 9.75 10.88 8.95
CA LYS A 341 8.67 10.87 9.92
C LYS A 341 7.36 11.15 9.22
N GLU A 342 6.39 10.26 9.37
CA GLU A 342 5.02 10.50 8.92
C GLU A 342 4.34 11.51 9.83
N LEU A 343 3.75 12.57 9.25
CA LEU A 343 3.10 13.64 10.00
C LEU A 343 1.62 13.43 10.20
N TYR A 344 0.98 12.75 9.27
CA TYR A 344 -0.43 12.42 9.28
C TYR A 344 -0.62 11.02 8.71
N LYS A 345 -1.57 10.25 9.21
CA LYS A 345 -1.85 8.90 8.69
C LYS A 345 -2.13 8.92 7.19
N ALA A 346 -1.76 7.85 6.51
CA ALA A 346 -2.10 7.69 5.10
C ALA A 346 -3.60 7.89 4.86
N SER A 347 -3.93 8.66 3.84
CA SER A 347 -5.31 8.96 3.43
C SER A 347 -5.46 8.79 1.93
N GLY A 348 -6.68 8.74 1.43
CA GLY A 348 -6.95 8.55 0.01
C GLY A 348 -8.32 7.94 -0.26
N GLY A 349 -8.47 7.35 -1.45
CA GLY A 349 -9.74 6.76 -1.84
C GLY A 349 -9.69 6.03 -3.18
N PRO A 350 -10.82 5.49 -3.64
CA PRO A 350 -10.92 4.71 -4.88
C PRO A 350 -10.95 5.61 -6.13
N TYR A 351 -10.06 6.60 -6.20
CA TYR A 351 -9.96 7.56 -7.31
C TYR A 351 -8.75 7.26 -8.18
N GLY A 352 -8.73 6.11 -8.83
CA GLY A 352 -7.69 5.72 -9.78
C GLY A 352 -8.15 5.80 -11.24
N ALA A 353 -7.25 5.48 -12.17
CA ALA A 353 -7.51 5.51 -13.61
C ALA A 353 -8.71 4.64 -14.04
N VAL A 354 -9.04 3.57 -13.28
CA VAL A 354 -10.23 2.73 -13.50
C VAL A 354 -11.54 3.51 -13.38
N GLY A 355 -11.57 4.61 -12.61
CA GLY A 355 -12.74 5.48 -12.53
C GLY A 355 -13.12 6.09 -13.88
N VAL A 356 -12.14 6.39 -14.73
CA VAL A 356 -12.34 6.86 -16.10
C VAL A 356 -12.93 5.74 -16.98
N ASP A 357 -12.50 4.49 -16.80
CA ASP A 357 -13.05 3.33 -17.52
C ASP A 357 -14.50 3.09 -17.14
N LEU A 358 -14.85 3.22 -15.85
CA LEU A 358 -16.23 3.13 -15.37
C LEU A 358 -17.11 4.25 -15.94
N ALA A 359 -16.61 5.48 -16.04
CA ALA A 359 -17.32 6.59 -16.67
C ALA A 359 -17.59 6.31 -18.16
N PHE A 360 -16.64 5.68 -18.86
CA PHE A 360 -16.84 5.25 -20.25
C PHE A 360 -17.89 4.12 -20.35
N GLU A 361 -17.86 3.13 -19.47
CA GLU A 361 -18.88 2.07 -19.41
C GLU A 361 -20.27 2.66 -19.18
N GLN A 362 -20.41 3.61 -18.25
CA GLN A 362 -21.67 4.33 -18.02
C GLN A 362 -22.12 5.12 -19.24
N LEU A 363 -21.19 5.73 -19.97
CA LEU A 363 -21.50 6.41 -21.24
C LEU A 363 -22.06 5.42 -22.27
N LEU A 364 -21.44 4.25 -22.41
CA LEU A 364 -21.96 3.18 -23.30
C LEU A 364 -23.34 2.70 -22.84
N GLY A 365 -23.57 2.56 -21.53
CA GLY A 365 -24.89 2.22 -20.97
C GLY A 365 -25.96 3.24 -21.33
N ARG A 366 -25.65 4.55 -21.29
CA ARG A 366 -26.57 5.61 -21.71
C ARG A 366 -26.89 5.59 -23.21
N ILE A 367 -25.93 5.17 -24.05
CA ILE A 367 -26.11 5.12 -25.51
C ILE A 367 -26.84 3.86 -25.94
N PHE A 368 -26.43 2.69 -25.43
CA PHE A 368 -26.85 1.37 -25.92
C PHE A 368 -27.82 0.64 -24.99
N GLY A 369 -27.99 1.13 -23.77
CA GLY A 369 -28.75 0.49 -22.69
C GLY A 369 -27.87 -0.31 -21.73
N GLU A 370 -28.07 -0.12 -20.43
CA GLU A 370 -27.30 -0.82 -19.38
C GLU A 370 -27.50 -2.34 -19.44
N ASP A 371 -28.74 -2.77 -19.71
CA ASP A 371 -29.11 -4.17 -19.89
C ASP A 371 -28.36 -4.83 -21.07
N PHE A 372 -28.22 -4.09 -22.18
CA PHE A 372 -27.45 -4.54 -23.33
C PHE A 372 -25.99 -4.70 -22.97
N ILE A 373 -25.36 -3.71 -22.33
CA ILE A 373 -23.95 -3.78 -21.93
C ILE A 373 -23.73 -4.95 -20.99
N ALA A 374 -24.59 -5.13 -19.99
CA ALA A 374 -24.50 -6.27 -19.07
C ALA A 374 -24.62 -7.65 -19.80
N THR A 375 -25.50 -7.73 -20.78
CA THR A 375 -25.69 -8.94 -21.58
C THR A 375 -24.49 -9.19 -22.50
N PHE A 376 -23.98 -8.15 -23.16
CA PHE A 376 -22.82 -8.23 -24.02
C PHE A 376 -21.58 -8.70 -23.27
N LYS A 377 -21.31 -8.16 -22.08
CA LYS A 377 -20.19 -8.56 -21.21
C LYS A 377 -20.23 -10.07 -20.91
N ARG A 378 -21.42 -10.61 -20.60
CA ARG A 378 -21.56 -12.02 -20.28
C ARG A 378 -21.45 -12.95 -21.49
N GLN A 379 -22.00 -12.53 -22.65
CA GLN A 379 -22.07 -13.39 -23.83
C GLN A 379 -20.87 -13.24 -24.78
N ARG A 380 -20.15 -12.13 -24.70
CA ARG A 380 -19.00 -11.80 -25.54
C ARG A 380 -17.86 -11.18 -24.69
N PRO A 381 -17.37 -11.91 -23.66
CA PRO A 381 -16.42 -11.35 -22.69
C PRO A 381 -15.08 -10.93 -23.36
N ALA A 382 -14.53 -11.70 -24.30
CA ALA A 382 -13.31 -11.32 -25.02
C ALA A 382 -13.49 -10.00 -25.79
N ALA A 383 -14.60 -9.87 -26.53
CA ALA A 383 -14.89 -8.63 -27.27
C ALA A 383 -15.13 -7.42 -26.35
N TRP A 384 -15.60 -7.63 -25.12
CA TRP A 384 -15.65 -6.57 -24.12
C TRP A 384 -14.25 -6.14 -23.71
N VAL A 385 -13.33 -7.09 -23.49
CA VAL A 385 -11.91 -6.80 -23.18
C VAL A 385 -11.28 -6.01 -24.32
N ASP A 386 -11.52 -6.36 -25.58
CA ASP A 386 -11.02 -5.62 -26.76
C ASP A 386 -11.47 -4.17 -26.76
N LEU A 387 -12.76 -3.95 -26.48
CA LEU A 387 -13.32 -2.59 -26.40
C LEU A 387 -12.63 -1.79 -25.29
N THR A 388 -12.37 -2.39 -24.14
CA THR A 388 -11.68 -1.72 -23.04
C THR A 388 -10.23 -1.42 -23.36
N ILE A 389 -9.53 -2.28 -24.09
CA ILE A 389 -8.17 -2.04 -24.59
C ILE A 389 -8.15 -0.88 -25.58
N ALA A 390 -9.10 -0.87 -26.55
CA ALA A 390 -9.22 0.22 -27.52
C ALA A 390 -9.50 1.57 -26.83
N PHE A 391 -10.30 1.59 -25.78
CA PHE A 391 -10.54 2.76 -24.96
C PHE A 391 -9.28 3.19 -24.19
N GLU A 392 -8.60 2.27 -23.50
CA GLU A 392 -7.38 2.54 -22.74
C GLU A 392 -6.31 3.21 -23.61
N ALA A 393 -6.11 2.72 -24.85
CA ALA A 393 -5.16 3.32 -25.78
C ALA A 393 -5.49 4.79 -26.09
N ARG A 394 -6.78 5.16 -26.15
CA ARG A 394 -7.21 6.55 -26.39
C ARG A 394 -7.20 7.39 -25.13
N LYS A 395 -7.59 6.83 -24.01
CA LYS A 395 -7.53 7.44 -22.68
C LYS A 395 -6.12 7.96 -22.35
N ARG A 396 -5.09 7.16 -22.59
CA ARG A 396 -3.67 7.54 -22.39
C ARG A 396 -3.23 8.72 -23.24
N THR A 397 -3.88 8.96 -24.39
CA THR A 397 -3.55 10.08 -25.28
C THR A 397 -4.39 11.31 -25.04
N ALA A 398 -5.32 11.28 -24.08
CA ALA A 398 -6.14 12.45 -23.72
C ALA A 398 -5.28 13.58 -23.16
N GLY A 399 -5.72 14.82 -23.39
CA GLY A 399 -4.98 15.99 -22.92
C GLY A 399 -5.88 17.22 -22.87
N PRO A 400 -5.62 18.19 -21.97
CA PRO A 400 -6.50 19.32 -21.74
C PRO A 400 -6.64 20.26 -22.94
N HIS A 401 -5.65 20.30 -23.82
CA HIS A 401 -5.58 21.19 -24.99
C HIS A 401 -5.35 20.45 -26.30
N ARG A 402 -5.66 19.16 -26.35
CA ARG A 402 -5.48 18.38 -27.56
C ARG A 402 -6.47 18.83 -28.63
N ALA A 403 -5.97 19.11 -29.82
CA ALA A 403 -6.81 19.33 -30.99
C ALA A 403 -7.19 17.99 -31.66
N GLY A 404 -8.43 17.88 -32.10
CA GLY A 404 -8.94 16.74 -32.85
C GLY A 404 -9.63 15.67 -32.01
N ALA A 405 -10.56 14.98 -32.64
CA ALA A 405 -11.35 13.94 -31.99
C ALA A 405 -10.55 12.65 -31.75
N LEU A 406 -10.95 11.90 -30.75
CA LEU A 406 -10.45 10.57 -30.42
C LEU A 406 -11.39 9.51 -31.00
N ASN A 407 -10.84 8.56 -31.72
CA ASN A 407 -11.58 7.48 -32.36
C ASN A 407 -11.37 6.17 -31.57
N ILE A 408 -12.46 5.60 -31.04
CA ILE A 408 -12.49 4.35 -30.29
C ILE A 408 -13.10 3.29 -31.19
N SER A 409 -12.36 2.24 -31.52
CA SER A 409 -12.86 1.14 -32.33
C SER A 409 -13.89 0.32 -31.54
N LEU A 410 -15.07 0.08 -32.12
CA LEU A 410 -16.00 -0.90 -31.62
C LEU A 410 -15.71 -2.27 -32.25
N PRO A 411 -15.59 -3.34 -31.49
CA PRO A 411 -15.47 -4.70 -32.05
C PRO A 411 -16.62 -5.00 -32.98
N PHE A 412 -16.35 -5.69 -34.09
CA PHE A 412 -17.41 -6.09 -35.02
C PHE A 412 -18.51 -6.92 -34.34
N SER A 413 -18.12 -7.78 -33.42
CA SER A 413 -19.06 -8.58 -32.60
C SER A 413 -19.99 -7.70 -31.74
N PHE A 414 -19.56 -6.52 -31.28
CA PHE A 414 -20.43 -5.57 -30.58
C PHE A 414 -21.50 -5.01 -31.53
N ILE A 415 -21.07 -4.59 -32.73
CA ILE A 415 -21.95 -3.97 -33.73
C ILE A 415 -23.01 -4.97 -34.21
N ASP A 416 -22.58 -6.20 -34.54
CA ASP A 416 -23.49 -7.25 -35.01
C ASP A 416 -24.45 -7.74 -33.90
N PHE A 417 -23.93 -7.96 -32.69
CA PHE A 417 -24.73 -8.36 -31.55
C PHE A 417 -25.77 -7.32 -31.17
N TYR A 418 -25.41 -6.02 -31.21
CA TYR A 418 -26.31 -4.92 -30.97
C TYR A 418 -27.47 -4.92 -31.99
N ARG A 419 -27.11 -5.04 -33.29
CA ARG A 419 -28.12 -5.06 -34.38
C ARG A 419 -29.07 -6.24 -34.22
N LYS A 420 -28.57 -7.43 -33.91
CA LYS A 420 -29.39 -8.64 -33.70
C LYS A 420 -30.34 -8.49 -32.50
N GLN A 421 -29.87 -7.91 -31.42
CA GLN A 421 -30.63 -7.83 -30.19
C GLN A 421 -31.64 -6.65 -30.18
N ARG A 422 -31.32 -5.52 -30.82
CA ARG A 422 -32.11 -4.27 -30.80
C ARG A 422 -32.86 -3.98 -32.09
N GLY A 423 -32.63 -4.72 -33.16
CA GLY A 423 -33.29 -4.56 -34.46
C GLY A 423 -32.89 -3.29 -35.24
N HIS A 424 -31.90 -2.52 -34.74
CA HIS A 424 -31.39 -1.34 -35.42
C HIS A 424 -29.87 -1.21 -35.24
N ASN A 425 -29.23 -0.38 -36.06
CA ASN A 425 -27.79 -0.22 -36.06
C ASN A 425 -27.27 0.73 -34.95
N VAL A 426 -25.98 0.68 -34.69
CA VAL A 426 -25.27 1.53 -33.69
C VAL A 426 -25.45 3.03 -33.98
N GLU A 427 -25.43 3.43 -35.26
CA GLU A 427 -25.65 4.82 -35.63
C GLU A 427 -27.02 5.35 -35.21
N THR A 428 -28.07 4.51 -35.40
CA THR A 428 -29.43 4.85 -34.97
C THR A 428 -29.50 4.97 -33.45
N ALA A 429 -28.78 4.10 -32.70
CA ALA A 429 -28.71 4.24 -31.25
C ALA A 429 -28.12 5.56 -30.82
N LEU A 430 -27.02 5.96 -31.43
CA LEU A 430 -26.36 7.25 -31.16
C LEU A 430 -27.25 8.45 -31.47
N ARG A 431 -27.97 8.42 -32.59
CA ARG A 431 -28.91 9.49 -32.97
C ARG A 431 -30.12 9.63 -32.01
N ARG A 432 -30.54 8.48 -31.42
CA ARG A 432 -31.69 8.46 -30.49
C ARG A 432 -31.25 8.77 -29.03
N SER A 433 -29.96 8.64 -28.74
CA SER A 433 -29.42 8.93 -27.42
C SER A 433 -29.38 10.45 -27.19
N SER A 434 -29.43 10.86 -25.92
CA SER A 434 -29.23 12.26 -25.52
C SER A 434 -27.76 12.70 -25.56
N VAL A 435 -26.85 11.81 -26.01
CA VAL A 435 -25.41 12.04 -26.01
C VAL A 435 -24.96 12.66 -27.33
N ASN A 436 -24.77 13.97 -27.36
CA ASN A 436 -24.48 14.74 -28.58
C ASN A 436 -22.96 14.82 -28.90
N PHE A 437 -22.09 14.50 -27.98
CA PHE A 437 -20.64 14.64 -28.08
C PHE A 437 -19.92 13.39 -28.59
N VAL A 438 -20.65 12.31 -28.84
CA VAL A 438 -20.14 11.07 -29.47
C VAL A 438 -20.82 10.95 -30.87
N LYS A 439 -19.98 10.75 -31.89
CA LYS A 439 -20.45 10.57 -33.27
C LYS A 439 -20.04 9.21 -33.80
N TRP A 440 -20.80 8.70 -34.76
CA TRP A 440 -20.47 7.48 -35.49
C TRP A 440 -19.56 7.78 -36.67
N SER A 441 -18.55 6.93 -36.85
CA SER A 441 -17.74 6.88 -38.08
C SER A 441 -18.12 5.64 -38.88
N SER A 442 -18.24 5.77 -40.20
CA SER A 442 -18.52 4.64 -41.13
C SER A 442 -17.49 3.51 -41.05
N GLN A 443 -16.34 3.75 -40.43
CA GLN A 443 -15.28 2.75 -40.20
C GLN A 443 -15.48 1.93 -38.90
N GLY A 444 -16.64 1.95 -38.28
CA GLY A 444 -16.91 1.17 -37.08
C GLY A 444 -16.34 1.80 -35.79
N MET A 445 -16.21 3.12 -35.76
CA MET A 445 -15.61 3.82 -34.63
C MET A 445 -16.56 4.80 -33.97
N LEU A 446 -16.47 4.87 -32.63
CA LEU A 446 -17.01 5.99 -31.86
C LEU A 446 -16.03 7.16 -31.90
N ARG A 447 -16.45 8.28 -32.44
CA ARG A 447 -15.67 9.50 -32.53
C ARG A 447 -16.09 10.45 -31.42
N MET A 448 -15.20 10.69 -30.47
CA MET A 448 -15.42 11.51 -29.29
C MET A 448 -14.59 12.79 -29.38
N SER A 449 -15.17 13.95 -28.99
CA SER A 449 -14.39 15.19 -28.88
C SER A 449 -13.40 15.10 -27.70
N CYS A 450 -12.38 15.95 -27.68
CA CYS A 450 -11.42 15.96 -26.58
C CYS A 450 -12.06 16.45 -25.28
N GLU A 451 -12.98 17.41 -25.37
CA GLU A 451 -13.75 17.90 -24.22
C GLU A 451 -14.56 16.77 -23.61
N ALA A 452 -15.28 16.01 -24.45
CA ALA A 452 -16.07 14.86 -24.00
C ALA A 452 -15.20 13.76 -23.37
N MET A 453 -14.01 13.51 -23.92
CA MET A 453 -13.05 12.60 -23.29
C MET A 453 -12.59 13.15 -21.92
N ASN A 454 -12.28 14.44 -21.82
CA ASN A 454 -11.86 15.06 -20.57
C ASN A 454 -12.96 15.04 -19.50
N GLU A 455 -14.24 15.12 -19.90
CA GLU A 455 -15.39 14.96 -18.99
C GLU A 455 -15.42 13.59 -18.31
N LEU A 456 -14.94 12.52 -18.98
CA LEU A 456 -14.87 11.20 -18.35
C LEU A 456 -13.83 11.15 -17.21
N PHE A 457 -12.81 12.03 -17.25
CA PHE A 457 -11.82 12.14 -16.19
C PHE A 457 -12.34 12.92 -14.97
N GLN A 458 -13.29 13.81 -15.18
CA GLN A 458 -13.71 14.81 -14.19
C GLN A 458 -14.08 14.23 -12.82
N PRO A 459 -14.89 13.16 -12.69
CA PRO A 459 -15.25 12.62 -11.39
C PRO A 459 -14.04 12.13 -10.61
N THR A 460 -13.13 11.39 -11.27
CA THR A 460 -11.92 10.84 -10.66
C THR A 460 -10.94 11.95 -10.28
N VAL A 461 -10.68 12.87 -11.19
CA VAL A 461 -9.73 13.98 -10.99
C VAL A 461 -10.22 14.93 -9.89
N SER A 462 -11.52 15.24 -9.86
CA SER A 462 -12.11 16.04 -8.80
C SER A 462 -11.97 15.36 -7.42
N GLY A 463 -12.21 14.05 -7.35
CA GLY A 463 -12.02 13.28 -6.13
C GLY A 463 -10.56 13.32 -5.63
N ILE A 464 -9.57 13.19 -6.52
CA ILE A 464 -8.15 13.31 -6.19
C ILE A 464 -7.85 14.71 -5.63
N ILE A 465 -8.28 15.77 -6.33
CA ILE A 465 -8.01 17.16 -5.91
C ILE A 465 -8.65 17.43 -4.54
N GLN A 466 -9.92 17.06 -4.35
CA GLN A 466 -10.61 17.23 -3.06
C GLN A 466 -9.88 16.54 -1.91
N HIS A 467 -9.33 15.33 -2.14
CA HIS A 467 -8.56 14.62 -1.13
C HIS A 467 -7.24 15.34 -0.79
N ILE A 468 -6.53 15.82 -1.80
CA ILE A 468 -5.30 16.61 -1.59
C ILE A 468 -5.61 17.89 -0.82
N GLU A 469 -6.66 18.61 -1.19
CA GLU A 469 -7.08 19.87 -0.54
C GLU A 469 -7.52 19.64 0.91
N ALA A 470 -8.28 18.58 1.17
CA ALA A 470 -8.70 18.19 2.51
C ALA A 470 -7.48 17.84 3.39
N LEU A 471 -6.50 17.12 2.84
CA LEU A 471 -5.24 16.82 3.54
C LEU A 471 -4.45 18.09 3.85
N LEU A 472 -4.25 18.97 2.88
CA LEU A 472 -3.49 20.23 3.05
C LEU A 472 -4.14 21.20 4.03
N SER A 473 -5.44 21.05 4.30
CA SER A 473 -6.19 21.86 5.27
C SER A 473 -6.01 21.38 6.72
N ARG A 474 -5.35 20.24 6.94
CA ARG A 474 -5.10 19.71 8.30
C ARG A 474 -4.02 20.49 9.02
N PRO A 475 -4.18 20.79 10.33
CA PRO A 475 -3.15 21.51 11.12
C PRO A 475 -1.79 20.80 11.10
N GLU A 476 -1.78 19.46 11.15
CA GLU A 476 -0.57 18.64 11.20
C GLU A 476 0.25 18.74 9.89
N VAL A 477 -0.42 19.09 8.79
CA VAL A 477 0.14 19.14 7.44
C VAL A 477 0.56 20.58 7.05
N GLN A 478 0.31 21.56 7.91
CA GLN A 478 0.73 22.95 7.64
C GLN A 478 2.23 23.06 7.40
N GLY A 479 2.62 23.95 6.47
CA GLY A 479 4.02 24.19 6.11
C GLY A 479 4.57 23.25 5.04
N VAL A 480 3.74 22.40 4.45
CA VAL A 480 4.09 21.62 3.24
C VAL A 480 4.31 22.57 2.06
N LYS A 481 5.47 22.47 1.41
CA LYS A 481 5.85 23.30 0.25
C LYS A 481 5.97 22.49 -1.05
N LEU A 482 6.06 21.17 -0.96
CA LEU A 482 6.35 20.29 -2.08
C LEU A 482 5.34 19.12 -2.12
N LEU A 483 4.86 18.83 -3.32
CA LEU A 483 4.03 17.65 -3.61
C LEU A 483 4.70 16.85 -4.74
N PHE A 484 4.98 15.58 -4.48
CA PHE A 484 5.33 14.61 -5.49
C PHE A 484 4.06 13.95 -6.03
N LEU A 485 3.83 14.10 -7.33
CA LEU A 485 2.75 13.42 -8.03
C LEU A 485 3.33 12.17 -8.70
N VAL A 486 2.97 10.99 -8.21
CA VAL A 486 3.53 9.69 -8.61
C VAL A 486 2.42 8.70 -8.96
N GLY A 487 2.79 7.47 -9.38
CA GLY A 487 1.87 6.44 -9.82
C GLY A 487 1.53 6.51 -11.30
N GLY A 488 1.02 5.41 -11.87
CA GLY A 488 0.79 5.31 -13.31
C GLY A 488 -0.25 6.29 -13.87
N PHE A 489 -1.24 6.70 -13.08
CA PHE A 489 -2.23 7.67 -13.52
C PHE A 489 -1.68 9.11 -13.54
N ALA A 490 -0.61 9.38 -12.79
CA ALA A 490 0.07 10.67 -12.83
C ALA A 490 0.79 10.96 -14.17
N GLU A 491 0.91 9.97 -15.07
CA GLU A 491 1.32 10.19 -16.47
C GLU A 491 0.28 11.02 -17.26
N SER A 492 -0.97 11.04 -16.82
CA SER A 492 -2.05 11.71 -17.53
C SER A 492 -1.87 13.23 -17.55
N ALA A 493 -1.77 13.80 -18.76
CA ALA A 493 -1.72 15.24 -18.94
C ALA A 493 -2.98 15.95 -18.42
N VAL A 494 -4.15 15.28 -18.43
CA VAL A 494 -5.41 15.81 -17.87
C VAL A 494 -5.29 15.96 -16.36
N LEU A 495 -4.78 14.93 -15.67
CA LEU A 495 -4.56 14.97 -14.22
C LEU A 495 -3.51 16.02 -13.83
N GLN A 496 -2.35 16.02 -14.50
CA GLN A 496 -1.28 17.00 -14.23
C GLN A 496 -1.78 18.43 -14.37
N HIS A 497 -2.52 18.73 -15.43
CA HIS A 497 -3.10 20.06 -15.66
C HIS A 497 -4.10 20.45 -14.57
N ALA A 498 -4.98 19.55 -14.18
CA ALA A 498 -5.98 19.80 -13.15
C ALA A 498 -5.33 20.05 -11.77
N VAL A 499 -4.34 19.25 -11.40
CA VAL A 499 -3.58 19.42 -10.16
C VAL A 499 -2.81 20.75 -10.15
N GLN A 500 -2.17 21.10 -11.27
CA GLN A 500 -1.49 22.38 -11.42
C GLN A 500 -2.45 23.56 -11.28
N THR A 501 -3.64 23.48 -11.92
CA THR A 501 -4.65 24.54 -11.88
C THR A 501 -5.21 24.75 -10.47
N ALA A 502 -5.46 23.67 -9.73
CA ALA A 502 -6.02 23.71 -8.39
C ALA A 502 -4.99 24.16 -7.32
N LEU A 503 -3.77 23.62 -7.38
CA LEU A 503 -2.78 23.81 -6.33
C LEU A 503 -1.74 24.90 -6.60
N GLY A 504 -1.54 25.30 -7.86
CA GLY A 504 -0.60 26.35 -8.23
C GLY A 504 -0.85 27.67 -7.51
N PRO A 505 -2.09 28.17 -7.40
CA PRO A 505 -2.41 29.41 -6.69
C PRO A 505 -2.07 29.39 -5.19
N ARG A 506 -1.93 28.19 -4.58
CA ARG A 506 -1.58 28.00 -3.16
C ARG A 506 -0.06 28.11 -2.88
N GLY A 507 0.75 28.32 -3.93
CA GLY A 507 2.21 28.38 -3.79
C GLY A 507 2.87 27.02 -3.51
N LEU A 508 2.15 25.92 -3.74
CA LEU A 508 2.68 24.57 -3.59
C LEU A 508 3.47 24.17 -4.85
N ARG A 509 4.71 23.77 -4.67
CA ARG A 509 5.54 23.22 -5.74
C ARG A 509 5.08 21.80 -6.04
N VAL A 510 4.62 21.53 -7.27
CA VAL A 510 4.20 20.21 -7.72
C VAL A 510 5.22 19.65 -8.68
N VAL A 511 5.79 18.49 -8.38
CA VAL A 511 6.81 17.84 -9.19
C VAL A 511 6.37 16.42 -9.57
N VAL A 512 6.70 16.05 -10.81
CA VAL A 512 6.39 14.73 -11.39
C VAL A 512 7.70 14.10 -11.86
N PRO A 513 8.10 12.92 -11.36
CA PRO A 513 9.24 12.19 -11.91
C PRO A 513 9.05 11.85 -13.40
N HIS A 514 10.12 11.86 -14.20
CA HIS A 514 10.02 11.52 -15.61
C HIS A 514 9.59 10.06 -15.82
N ASP A 515 10.03 9.16 -14.94
CA ASP A 515 9.67 7.74 -14.94
C ASP A 515 8.59 7.43 -13.87
N VAL A 516 7.57 8.28 -13.83
CA VAL A 516 6.55 8.32 -12.77
C VAL A 516 5.87 6.97 -12.53
N GLY A 517 5.61 6.18 -13.56
CA GLY A 517 5.01 4.85 -13.45
C GLY A 517 5.92 3.79 -12.81
N LEU A 518 7.23 4.08 -12.65
CA LEU A 518 8.23 3.17 -12.08
C LEU A 518 8.74 3.59 -10.71
N THR A 519 8.34 4.75 -10.26
CA THR A 519 8.82 5.38 -9.02
C THR A 519 8.60 4.47 -7.82
N ILE A 520 7.42 3.87 -7.72
CA ILE A 520 7.04 2.94 -6.65
C ILE A 520 7.93 1.69 -6.68
N LEU A 521 8.08 1.09 -7.86
CA LEU A 521 8.84 -0.14 -8.02
C LEU A 521 10.32 0.04 -7.65
N LYS A 522 10.95 1.10 -8.17
CA LYS A 522 12.33 1.46 -7.84
C LYS A 522 12.49 1.78 -6.35
N GLY A 523 11.55 2.51 -5.79
CA GLY A 523 11.51 2.83 -4.37
C GLY A 523 11.34 1.60 -3.48
N ALA A 524 10.56 0.62 -3.91
CA ALA A 524 10.37 -0.64 -3.19
C ALA A 524 11.66 -1.47 -3.11
N VAL A 525 12.48 -1.47 -4.18
CA VAL A 525 13.83 -2.08 -4.14
C VAL A 525 14.69 -1.39 -3.08
N LEU A 526 14.75 -0.06 -3.09
CA LEU A 526 15.53 0.71 -2.12
C LEU A 526 15.02 0.53 -0.68
N PHE A 527 13.70 0.47 -0.50
CA PHE A 527 13.08 0.15 0.79
C PHE A 527 13.50 -1.23 1.28
N GLY A 528 13.55 -2.22 0.40
CA GLY A 528 14.02 -3.56 0.72
C GLY A 528 15.48 -3.60 1.19
N GLN A 529 16.33 -2.74 0.67
CA GLN A 529 17.72 -2.59 1.12
C GLN A 529 17.81 -1.92 2.50
N ALA A 530 16.97 -0.92 2.76
CA ALA A 530 17.01 -0.14 4.00
C ALA A 530 15.57 0.15 4.53
N PRO A 531 14.86 -0.85 5.08
CA PRO A 531 13.46 -0.70 5.50
C PRO A 531 13.28 0.26 6.69
N GLY A 532 14.33 0.57 7.44
CA GLY A 532 14.33 1.51 8.54
C GLY A 532 14.32 3.00 8.14
N VAL A 533 14.12 3.32 6.86
CA VAL A 533 14.11 4.70 6.38
C VAL A 533 12.94 5.51 6.93
N VAL A 534 11.77 4.91 7.12
CA VAL A 534 10.62 5.52 7.78
C VAL A 534 10.69 5.18 9.27
N ARG A 535 11.12 6.16 10.08
CA ARG A 535 11.38 5.96 11.51
C ARG A 535 10.15 6.05 12.38
N VAL A 536 9.18 6.86 12.01
CA VAL A 536 7.96 7.11 12.77
C VAL A 536 6.77 7.07 11.84
N ARG A 537 5.74 6.31 12.22
CA ARG A 537 4.44 6.26 11.53
C ARG A 537 3.31 6.74 12.42
N ARG A 538 2.20 7.13 11.82
CA ARG A 538 0.96 7.45 12.49
C ARG A 538 0.03 6.24 12.50
N SER A 539 -0.46 5.85 13.67
CA SER A 539 -1.45 4.78 13.73
C SER A 539 -2.75 5.21 13.04
N PRO A 540 -3.24 4.45 12.04
CA PRO A 540 -4.48 4.84 11.35
C PRO A 540 -5.73 4.68 12.22
N LEU A 541 -5.68 3.81 13.25
CA LEU A 541 -6.78 3.45 14.14
C LEU A 541 -6.27 3.31 15.57
N THR A 542 -7.19 3.44 16.51
CA THR A 542 -7.00 2.98 17.90
C THR A 542 -7.11 1.46 17.92
N TYR A 543 -6.09 0.78 18.49
CA TYR A 543 -6.08 -0.66 18.68
C TYR A 543 -6.02 -1.02 20.17
N GLY A 544 -6.68 -2.09 20.55
CA GLY A 544 -6.69 -2.58 21.93
C GLY A 544 -7.38 -3.94 22.08
N VAL A 545 -7.58 -4.34 23.31
CA VAL A 545 -8.23 -5.60 23.70
C VAL A 545 -9.38 -5.36 24.67
N GLY A 546 -10.32 -6.30 24.74
CA GLY A 546 -11.34 -6.32 25.76
C GLY A 546 -10.84 -7.01 27.02
N VAL A 547 -10.94 -6.34 28.16
CA VAL A 547 -10.47 -6.86 29.45
C VAL A 547 -11.52 -6.72 30.55
N LEU A 548 -11.30 -7.48 31.63
CA LEU A 548 -12.04 -7.34 32.89
C LEU A 548 -11.19 -6.51 33.86
N ASN A 549 -11.70 -5.36 34.29
CA ASN A 549 -11.08 -4.53 35.30
C ASN A 549 -11.84 -4.59 36.63
N ARG A 550 -11.23 -4.17 37.75
CA ARG A 550 -11.98 -3.99 39.02
C ARG A 550 -13.07 -2.95 38.80
N PHE A 551 -14.31 -3.31 39.24
CA PHE A 551 -15.41 -2.37 39.17
C PHE A 551 -15.26 -1.31 40.26
N VAL A 552 -15.39 -0.04 39.86
CA VAL A 552 -15.37 1.12 40.77
C VAL A 552 -16.73 1.82 40.63
N ALA A 553 -17.49 1.83 41.71
CA ALA A 553 -18.80 2.51 41.77
C ALA A 553 -18.60 4.03 41.53
N GLY A 554 -19.48 4.63 40.75
CA GLY A 554 -19.42 6.04 40.35
C GLY A 554 -18.47 6.34 39.16
N ARG A 555 -17.59 5.41 38.81
CA ARG A 555 -16.69 5.53 37.64
C ARG A 555 -17.13 4.65 36.47
N HIS A 556 -17.58 3.43 36.76
CA HIS A 556 -18.00 2.47 35.75
C HIS A 556 -19.54 2.39 35.68
N PRO A 557 -20.11 2.25 34.48
CA PRO A 557 -21.55 2.07 34.29
C PRO A 557 -22.07 0.82 35.04
N PRO A 558 -23.24 0.89 35.70
CA PRO A 558 -23.78 -0.24 36.43
C PRO A 558 -24.06 -1.50 35.61
N ASP A 559 -24.40 -1.34 34.32
CA ASP A 559 -24.67 -2.43 33.38
C ASP A 559 -23.41 -3.23 33.03
N LYS A 560 -22.21 -2.68 33.30
CA LYS A 560 -20.93 -3.35 33.14
C LYS A 560 -20.46 -4.09 34.40
N LEU A 561 -21.26 -4.12 35.45
CA LEU A 561 -20.92 -4.83 36.68
C LEU A 561 -21.09 -6.35 36.50
N LEU A 562 -20.02 -7.08 36.70
CA LEU A 562 -20.01 -8.53 36.84
C LEU A 562 -19.53 -8.90 38.25
N VAL A 563 -20.32 -9.70 38.99
CA VAL A 563 -19.89 -10.27 40.29
C VAL A 563 -19.48 -11.71 40.06
N ARG A 564 -18.21 -12.03 40.34
CA ARG A 564 -17.66 -13.38 40.19
C ARG A 564 -16.71 -13.68 41.37
N ASP A 565 -16.89 -14.82 41.99
CA ASP A 565 -16.10 -15.28 43.14
C ASP A 565 -16.04 -14.21 44.26
N GLY A 566 -17.21 -13.56 44.59
CA GLY A 566 -17.31 -12.50 45.58
C GLY A 566 -16.63 -11.17 45.21
N ARG A 567 -16.05 -11.06 44.03
CA ARG A 567 -15.38 -9.85 43.52
C ARG A 567 -16.20 -9.15 42.45
N ARG A 568 -16.11 -7.81 42.47
CA ARG A 568 -16.80 -6.94 41.48
C ARG A 568 -15.85 -6.61 40.33
N TRP A 569 -16.28 -6.90 39.10
CA TRP A 569 -15.54 -6.66 37.87
C TRP A 569 -16.34 -5.74 36.96
N CYS A 570 -15.62 -4.91 36.19
CA CYS A 570 -16.17 -4.16 35.06
C CYS A 570 -15.87 -4.95 33.79
N THR A 571 -16.92 -5.31 33.04
CA THR A 571 -16.79 -6.04 31.77
C THR A 571 -16.51 -5.10 30.60
N ASP A 572 -16.06 -5.68 29.52
CA ASP A 572 -15.94 -5.02 28.21
C ASP A 572 -15.03 -3.78 28.16
N VAL A 573 -14.16 -3.61 29.15
CA VAL A 573 -13.23 -2.46 29.15
C VAL A 573 -12.29 -2.54 27.98
N PHE A 574 -12.20 -1.46 27.20
CA PHE A 574 -11.28 -1.37 26.07
C PHE A 574 -9.90 -0.92 26.56
N GLU A 575 -9.00 -1.88 26.73
CA GLU A 575 -7.61 -1.56 27.06
C GLU A 575 -6.84 -1.22 25.79
N ARG A 576 -6.54 0.06 25.63
CA ARG A 576 -5.88 0.60 24.46
C ARG A 576 -4.37 0.29 24.45
N PHE A 577 -3.86 -0.11 23.30
CA PHE A 577 -2.43 -0.26 23.03
C PHE A 577 -1.84 0.98 22.38
N VAL A 578 -2.52 1.49 21.34
CA VAL A 578 -2.14 2.66 20.56
C VAL A 578 -3.41 3.43 20.18
N ALA A 579 -3.36 4.76 20.23
CA ALA A 579 -4.46 5.62 19.78
C ALA A 579 -4.37 5.88 18.27
N ALA A 580 -5.51 6.19 17.64
CA ALA A 580 -5.52 6.77 16.31
C ALA A 580 -4.66 8.06 16.31
N GLU A 581 -3.98 8.34 15.21
CA GLU A 581 -3.05 9.48 15.03
C GLU A 581 -1.84 9.50 15.98
N GLN A 582 -1.70 8.53 16.88
CA GLN A 582 -0.50 8.44 17.72
C GLN A 582 0.74 8.18 16.85
N SER A 583 1.81 8.95 17.09
CA SER A 583 3.13 8.67 16.53
C SER A 583 3.73 7.45 17.19
N VAL A 584 4.17 6.48 16.39
CA VAL A 584 4.79 5.24 16.86
C VAL A 584 6.12 5.08 16.15
N ALA A 585 7.18 4.94 16.91
CA ALA A 585 8.52 4.73 16.36
C ALA A 585 8.67 3.29 15.84
N LEU A 586 9.50 3.11 14.82
CA LEU A 586 9.85 1.78 14.32
C LEU A 586 10.55 0.99 15.44
N GLY A 587 10.04 -0.20 15.73
CA GLY A 587 10.54 -1.05 16.81
C GLY A 587 10.01 -0.70 18.20
N GLU A 588 9.19 0.35 18.36
CA GLU A 588 8.50 0.65 19.62
C GLU A 588 7.51 -0.46 19.98
N GLU A 589 7.60 -0.94 21.21
CA GLU A 589 6.83 -2.09 21.69
C GLU A 589 5.83 -1.71 22.77
N VAL A 590 4.61 -2.18 22.61
CA VAL A 590 3.61 -2.20 23.68
C VAL A 590 3.58 -3.58 24.29
N ARG A 591 3.97 -3.69 25.57
CA ARG A 591 4.08 -4.97 26.28
C ARG A 591 2.85 -5.20 27.17
N ARG A 592 2.32 -6.42 27.17
CA ARG A 592 1.21 -6.87 28.02
C ARG A 592 1.45 -8.29 28.49
N SER A 593 1.02 -8.57 29.71
CA SER A 593 1.13 -9.89 30.31
C SER A 593 -0.24 -10.59 30.30
N TYR A 594 -0.24 -11.85 29.89
CA TYR A 594 -1.42 -12.70 29.82
C TYR A 594 -1.20 -13.98 30.57
N CYS A 595 -2.24 -14.45 31.29
CA CYS A 595 -2.20 -15.73 31.97
C CYS A 595 -3.23 -16.67 31.33
N PRO A 596 -2.88 -17.95 31.07
CA PRO A 596 -3.84 -18.96 30.65
C PRO A 596 -5.00 -19.06 31.66
N ALA A 597 -6.22 -19.20 31.16
CA ALA A 597 -7.40 -19.31 32.00
C ALA A 597 -7.46 -20.62 32.79
N ARG A 598 -6.80 -21.66 32.31
CA ARG A 598 -6.77 -23.02 32.91
C ARG A 598 -5.36 -23.57 32.90
N PRO A 599 -4.96 -24.35 33.94
CA PRO A 599 -3.73 -25.13 33.92
C PRO A 599 -3.72 -26.08 32.69
N GLY A 600 -2.57 -26.23 32.04
CA GLY A 600 -2.41 -27.10 30.87
C GLY A 600 -3.01 -26.59 29.56
N GLN A 601 -3.54 -25.37 29.54
CA GLN A 601 -4.04 -24.74 28.30
C GLN A 601 -2.89 -24.57 27.31
N ARG A 602 -3.07 -25.12 26.08
CA ARG A 602 -2.04 -25.08 25.01
C ARG A 602 -2.14 -23.87 24.10
N ARG A 603 -3.25 -23.14 24.14
CA ARG A 603 -3.48 -21.96 23.29
C ARG A 603 -4.24 -20.90 24.06
N VAL A 604 -3.76 -19.67 24.01
CA VAL A 604 -4.49 -18.48 24.49
C VAL A 604 -4.92 -17.66 23.27
N LEU A 605 -6.20 -17.32 23.19
CA LEU A 605 -6.77 -16.50 22.14
C LEU A 605 -7.31 -15.20 22.73
N ILE A 606 -6.88 -14.07 22.17
CA ILE A 606 -7.23 -12.73 22.65
C ILE A 606 -7.81 -11.93 21.50
N ASN A 607 -9.07 -11.51 21.62
CA ASN A 607 -9.70 -10.70 20.57
C ASN A 607 -9.10 -9.28 20.55
N LEU A 608 -8.70 -8.85 19.36
CA LEU A 608 -8.26 -7.50 19.07
C LEU A 608 -9.43 -6.68 18.54
N TYR A 609 -9.52 -5.46 19.05
CA TYR A 609 -10.53 -4.49 18.65
C TYR A 609 -9.88 -3.23 18.09
N CYS A 610 -10.59 -2.52 17.23
CA CYS A 610 -10.14 -1.24 16.69
C CYS A 610 -11.31 -0.27 16.48
N CYS A 611 -11.01 1.02 16.53
CA CYS A 611 -11.93 2.11 16.22
C CYS A 611 -11.19 3.33 15.65
N ALA A 612 -11.94 4.28 15.09
CA ALA A 612 -11.40 5.56 14.65
C ALA A 612 -11.31 6.59 15.80
N ALA A 613 -12.08 6.41 16.86
CA ALA A 613 -12.08 7.29 18.02
C ALA A 613 -10.84 7.05 18.90
N GLU A 614 -10.32 8.11 19.50
CA GLU A 614 -9.16 8.03 20.40
C GLU A 614 -9.56 7.66 21.84
N ASP A 615 -10.79 7.95 22.24
CA ASP A 615 -11.29 7.96 23.62
C ASP A 615 -12.25 6.82 23.96
N ALA A 616 -12.37 5.79 23.12
CA ALA A 616 -13.19 4.63 23.39
C ALA A 616 -12.80 3.98 24.74
N SER A 617 -13.80 3.73 25.59
CA SER A 617 -13.64 3.18 26.93
C SER A 617 -14.05 1.70 27.02
N PHE A 618 -14.99 1.27 26.18
CA PHE A 618 -15.52 -0.08 26.15
C PHE A 618 -15.48 -0.67 24.74
N ILE A 619 -15.32 -2.00 24.64
CA ILE A 619 -15.39 -2.70 23.34
C ILE A 619 -16.78 -2.65 22.72
N THR A 620 -17.79 -2.24 23.48
CA THR A 620 -19.18 -2.06 23.07
C THR A 620 -19.50 -0.63 22.64
N ASP A 621 -18.54 0.29 22.75
CA ASP A 621 -18.74 1.68 22.34
C ASP A 621 -19.00 1.78 20.83
N PRO A 622 -19.79 2.78 20.38
CA PRO A 622 -20.08 2.97 18.96
C PRO A 622 -18.79 3.11 18.12
N GLY A 623 -18.73 2.35 17.02
CA GLY A 623 -17.56 2.36 16.13
C GLY A 623 -16.41 1.45 16.55
N VAL A 624 -16.43 0.87 17.75
CA VAL A 624 -15.50 -0.19 18.15
C VAL A 624 -15.95 -1.51 17.53
N ARG A 625 -15.02 -2.19 16.89
CA ARG A 625 -15.29 -3.49 16.26
C ARG A 625 -14.13 -4.45 16.48
N LYS A 626 -14.43 -5.72 16.53
CA LYS A 626 -13.40 -6.76 16.47
C LYS A 626 -12.69 -6.64 15.11
N CYS A 627 -11.36 -6.65 15.12
CA CYS A 627 -10.55 -6.55 13.92
C CYS A 627 -9.60 -7.73 13.71
N GLY A 628 -9.47 -8.61 14.72
CA GLY A 628 -8.61 -9.77 14.64
C GLY A 628 -8.52 -10.51 15.95
N ALA A 629 -7.60 -11.47 16.02
CA ALA A 629 -7.30 -12.22 17.23
C ALA A 629 -5.79 -12.51 17.37
N LEU A 630 -5.25 -12.27 18.55
CA LEU A 630 -3.92 -12.69 18.95
C LEU A 630 -3.97 -14.13 19.46
N SER A 631 -3.20 -15.01 18.85
CA SER A 631 -3.02 -16.40 19.26
C SER A 631 -1.64 -16.61 19.85
N LEU A 632 -1.58 -17.20 21.05
CA LEU A 632 -0.36 -17.59 21.73
C LEU A 632 -0.38 -19.12 21.88
N GLU A 633 0.58 -19.81 21.29
CA GLU A 633 0.71 -21.27 21.35
C GLU A 633 1.68 -21.65 22.48
N LEU A 634 1.17 -22.34 23.49
CA LEU A 634 1.93 -22.69 24.69
C LEU A 634 2.40 -24.14 24.61
N GLU A 635 3.70 -24.35 24.74
CA GLU A 635 4.24 -25.69 24.93
C GLU A 635 3.79 -26.29 26.26
N PRO A 636 3.62 -27.62 26.39
CA PRO A 636 3.36 -28.28 27.65
C PRO A 636 4.46 -27.87 28.66
N ALA A 637 4.04 -27.59 29.91
CA ALA A 637 5.03 -27.40 30.98
C ALA A 637 5.93 -28.62 31.06
N PRO A 638 7.27 -28.46 31.21
CA PRO A 638 8.14 -29.59 31.40
C PRO A 638 7.63 -30.44 32.55
N ALA A 639 7.58 -31.75 32.36
CA ALA A 639 7.12 -32.73 33.35
C ALA A 639 8.10 -32.93 34.53
N ASP A 640 9.18 -32.13 34.59
CA ASP A 640 10.25 -32.24 35.60
C ASP A 640 9.92 -31.46 36.89
N GLY A 641 8.81 -31.85 37.53
CA GLY A 641 8.57 -31.58 38.93
C GLY A 641 8.76 -32.90 39.69
N GLY A 642 9.96 -33.12 40.24
CA GLY A 642 10.18 -34.24 41.13
C GLY A 642 9.20 -34.23 42.31
N PRO A 643 9.02 -35.36 43.03
CA PRO A 643 7.97 -35.54 44.03
C PRO A 643 8.05 -34.62 45.28
N ASP A 644 9.03 -33.73 45.38
CA ASP A 644 9.27 -32.87 46.53
C ASP A 644 8.71 -31.41 46.42
N ALA A 645 7.98 -31.07 45.41
CA ALA A 645 7.38 -29.73 45.24
C ALA A 645 5.91 -29.62 45.75
N ALA A 646 5.54 -30.45 46.73
CA ALA A 646 4.17 -30.46 47.27
C ALA A 646 3.93 -29.33 48.32
N GLY A 647 4.30 -28.09 48.03
CA GLY A 647 4.08 -26.99 48.98
C GLY A 647 4.09 -25.58 48.41
N ALA A 648 4.55 -25.36 47.19
CA ALA A 648 4.49 -24.06 46.57
C ALA A 648 3.17 -23.89 45.76
N PRO A 649 2.41 -22.80 45.89
CA PRO A 649 1.28 -22.56 45.01
C PRO A 649 1.83 -22.48 43.60
N ALA A 650 1.37 -23.40 42.75
CA ALA A 650 1.73 -23.44 41.34
C ALA A 650 1.63 -22.03 40.76
N GLY A 651 2.78 -21.37 40.57
CA GLY A 651 2.83 -20.00 40.08
C GLY A 651 2.06 -19.92 38.76
N ARG A 652 1.14 -18.99 38.69
CA ARG A 652 0.30 -18.82 37.51
C ARG A 652 1.19 -18.47 36.32
N ARG A 653 1.24 -19.35 35.31
CA ARG A 653 2.06 -19.17 34.11
C ARG A 653 1.75 -17.81 33.48
N GLU A 654 2.76 -16.96 33.31
CA GLU A 654 2.64 -15.63 32.74
C GLU A 654 3.32 -15.58 31.38
N ILE A 655 2.60 -15.10 30.36
CA ILE A 655 3.11 -14.91 29.02
C ILE A 655 3.15 -13.40 28.76
N ARG A 656 4.33 -12.89 28.47
CA ARG A 656 4.54 -11.50 28.10
C ARG A 656 4.55 -11.38 26.58
N ALA A 657 3.52 -10.72 26.01
CA ALA A 657 3.44 -10.39 24.58
C ALA A 657 3.91 -8.96 24.36
N ALA A 658 4.73 -8.76 23.33
CA ALA A 658 5.17 -7.46 22.84
C ALA A 658 4.63 -7.25 21.44
N MET A 659 3.92 -6.14 21.22
CA MET A 659 3.30 -5.76 19.95
C MET A 659 3.95 -4.49 19.42
N GLN A 660 4.26 -4.47 18.12
CA GLN A 660 4.86 -3.35 17.41
C GLN A 660 3.88 -2.80 16.39
N PHE A 661 3.59 -1.50 16.46
CA PHE A 661 2.65 -0.79 15.59
C PHE A 661 3.33 0.20 14.63
N GLY A 662 4.62 0.44 14.78
CA GLY A 662 5.38 1.42 13.99
C GLY A 662 5.89 0.90 12.63
N ASP A 663 5.56 -0.36 12.25
CA ASP A 663 5.88 -0.95 10.95
C ASP A 663 4.66 -0.92 10.01
N THR A 664 4.83 -1.36 8.79
CA THR A 664 3.72 -1.47 7.81
C THR A 664 2.68 -2.53 8.21
N GLU A 665 3.10 -3.54 8.94
CA GLU A 665 2.27 -4.58 9.53
C GLU A 665 2.40 -4.57 11.06
N ILE A 666 1.35 -4.98 11.77
CA ILE A 666 1.41 -5.15 13.22
C ILE A 666 2.12 -6.47 13.52
N LYS A 667 3.26 -6.40 14.21
CA LYS A 667 4.06 -7.56 14.61
C LYS A 667 3.81 -7.90 16.07
N VAL A 668 3.94 -9.18 16.41
CA VAL A 668 3.84 -9.67 17.78
C VAL A 668 4.93 -10.68 18.06
N THR A 669 5.53 -10.56 19.24
CA THR A 669 6.42 -11.57 19.85
C THR A 669 5.90 -11.89 21.23
N ALA A 670 6.17 -13.08 21.75
CA ALA A 670 5.78 -13.46 23.09
C ALA A 670 6.84 -14.33 23.77
N VAL A 671 6.96 -14.20 25.09
CA VAL A 671 7.90 -14.94 25.91
C VAL A 671 7.16 -15.47 27.15
N ASP A 672 7.35 -16.72 27.47
CA ASP A 672 6.95 -17.29 28.74
C ASP A 672 7.90 -16.79 29.84
N VAL A 673 7.37 -16.02 30.78
CA VAL A 673 8.17 -15.35 31.83
C VAL A 673 8.84 -16.35 32.75
N SER A 674 8.22 -17.51 33.00
CA SER A 674 8.73 -18.54 33.92
C SER A 674 9.93 -19.30 33.35
N THR A 675 9.93 -19.54 32.04
CA THR A 675 10.96 -20.33 31.33
C THR A 675 11.90 -19.48 30.49
N ASN A 676 11.58 -18.21 30.29
CA ASN A 676 12.25 -17.28 29.40
C ASN A 676 12.37 -17.82 27.93
N ARG A 677 11.46 -18.74 27.55
CA ARG A 677 11.40 -19.28 26.20
C ARG A 677 10.44 -18.48 25.32
N SER A 678 10.79 -18.36 24.03
CA SER A 678 9.91 -17.75 23.05
C SER A 678 8.64 -18.58 22.90
N VAL A 679 7.49 -17.87 22.85
CA VAL A 679 6.17 -18.44 22.61
C VAL A 679 5.75 -18.07 21.19
N ARG A 680 5.29 -19.05 20.43
CA ARG A 680 4.76 -18.76 19.09
C ARG A 680 3.52 -17.89 19.20
N ALA A 681 3.64 -16.68 18.68
CA ALA A 681 2.58 -15.69 18.68
C ALA A 681 2.23 -15.28 17.23
N ALA A 682 0.96 -15.14 16.94
CA ALA A 682 0.48 -14.67 15.64
C ALA A 682 -0.79 -13.83 15.79
N ILE A 683 -0.95 -12.81 14.96
CA ILE A 683 -2.19 -12.04 14.87
C ILE A 683 -2.91 -12.48 13.59
N ASP A 684 -4.18 -12.81 13.74
CA ASP A 684 -5.05 -13.16 12.62
C ASP A 684 -6.14 -12.10 12.46
N PHE A 685 -6.13 -11.43 11.31
CA PHE A 685 -7.10 -10.41 10.91
C PHE A 685 -8.12 -10.94 9.87
N LEU A 686 -8.01 -12.19 9.44
CA LEU A 686 -8.82 -12.78 8.35
C LEU A 686 -9.84 -13.82 8.85
N SER A 687 -9.70 -14.28 10.08
CA SER A 687 -10.68 -15.17 10.73
C SER A 687 -11.67 -14.32 11.52
N ASN A 688 -12.83 -14.08 10.96
CA ASN A 688 -13.97 -13.48 11.64
C ASN A 688 -14.99 -14.54 12.04
#